data_be2adc5582a49501b6cae7657b2cabf2
#
_entry.id   be2adc5582a49501b6cae7657b2cabf2
#
_cell.length_a   1.000
_cell.length_b   1.000
_cell.length_c   1.000
_cell.angle_alpha   90.00
_cell.angle_beta   90.00
_cell.angle_gamma   90.00
#
_symmetry.space_group_name_H-M   'P 1'
#
loop_
_entity.id
_entity.type
_entity.pdbx_description
1 polymer ?
#
loop_
_entity_poly.entity_id
_entity_poly.type
_entity_poly.pdbx_seq_one_letter_code
_entity_poly.pdbx_strand_id
1 'polypeptide(L)'
;MRGLSFKKPYTVIIAEKPKAAQKIAEALNAYRKIYINGVPVYIARYDGKELVIAPAAGHLFTLSTDVRGYPVYEYKWVPRHLVEKSYSHIEKFYKMFSKIMREASEYINACDYDVEGSVIGYMIIKEWGDPSKAKRMKFSTLTKEDIIRSFRYLEPLDINMIEAGIARHELDWIWGINISRALTDLYRKKYESNKIISAGRVQTPTLYEVLSRYVERETFVPSPLYRISLKGSYDNKIIEFEDIEDPLKTKEDAQILREKIIEEGFIKIVDSSEKTLEYSPPHPFNLGDIQTEAYELYGYSPSETLKILEDLYLEGLISYPRTNSQKLPQTLNHREILFKLSKIREYKDHVNKILYKKALVPHNGPKDDPAHPAIYPTGETPSKRLDLKYMRIYDLVVRRYIATFSDSAIVSEIIMKGCVAKRCFRASGRKIIKKGWLETYHFYRIEEKFIPKITVGIDIPVKEVKIIRSYTRPVKLYDRASLLRWMERENIGTESTRAEIIDTLFKRGYVSGRNIKVSELGIEVVNIISKYFPELLSTALTRRFEEYLQDIINGRMKRSVVIKEAIDVVNKLIKRFREEAIDNINNENKDQRCVICRLERDKNSIYGFCYIHEIAYRNLVNTFENWRSDGYDWSSYIEKIYRSKLTGSYVKEVIEYLRRRSRSL
;
A
#
# COMPACT_ATOMS: atom_id res chain seq x y z
N MET A 1 -25.34 25.37 -37.50
CA MET A 1 -24.29 24.42 -37.07
C MET A 1 -23.60 23.92 -38.33
N ARG A 2 -22.38 24.32 -38.63
CA ARG A 2 -21.60 23.71 -39.72
C ARG A 2 -21.30 22.30 -39.30
N GLY A 3 -21.74 21.30 -40.11
CA GLY A 3 -21.57 19.87 -39.80
C GLY A 3 -20.12 19.53 -39.52
N LEU A 4 -19.85 18.73 -38.50
CA LEU A 4 -18.55 18.13 -38.27
C LEU A 4 -18.26 17.22 -39.46
N SER A 5 -17.40 17.66 -40.37
CA SER A 5 -17.02 16.88 -41.56
C SER A 5 -15.59 16.39 -41.36
N PHE A 6 -15.46 15.09 -41.02
CA PHE A 6 -14.18 14.37 -41.13
C PHE A 6 -14.10 13.79 -42.55
N LYS A 7 -12.90 13.70 -43.11
CA LYS A 7 -12.69 13.07 -44.39
C LYS A 7 -12.80 11.53 -44.23
N LYS A 8 -13.83 10.95 -44.80
CA LYS A 8 -14.05 9.50 -44.76
C LYS A 8 -13.17 8.76 -45.77
N PRO A 9 -12.71 7.56 -45.47
CA PRO A 9 -12.81 6.87 -44.17
C PRO A 9 -11.87 7.47 -43.12
N TYR A 10 -12.25 7.48 -41.82
CA TYR A 10 -11.39 7.88 -40.71
C TYR A 10 -11.36 6.87 -39.56
N THR A 11 -10.26 6.88 -38.81
CA THR A 11 -10.04 6.03 -37.64
C THR A 11 -10.11 6.87 -36.38
N VAL A 12 -10.85 6.41 -35.36
CA VAL A 12 -10.88 7.06 -34.03
C VAL A 12 -9.86 6.41 -33.10
N ILE A 13 -8.97 7.24 -32.53
CA ILE A 13 -8.01 6.84 -31.51
C ILE A 13 -8.52 7.37 -30.15
N ILE A 14 -8.78 6.45 -29.21
CA ILE A 14 -9.32 6.74 -27.90
C ILE A 14 -8.16 6.73 -26.89
N ALA A 15 -7.83 7.91 -26.32
CA ALA A 15 -6.88 8.04 -25.23
C ALA A 15 -7.61 8.17 -23.89
N GLU A 16 -7.00 7.72 -22.79
CA GLU A 16 -7.66 7.72 -21.48
C GLU A 16 -7.90 9.11 -20.91
N LYS A 17 -6.94 10.01 -21.10
CA LYS A 17 -6.94 11.37 -20.51
C LYS A 17 -6.64 12.43 -21.55
N PRO A 18 -7.11 13.69 -21.37
CA PRO A 18 -6.88 14.77 -22.35
C PRO A 18 -5.41 15.02 -22.68
N LYS A 19 -4.51 14.88 -21.70
CA LYS A 19 -3.08 15.08 -21.90
C LYS A 19 -2.44 13.93 -22.68
N ALA A 20 -2.87 12.69 -22.46
CA ALA A 20 -2.43 11.55 -23.26
C ALA A 20 -2.86 11.72 -24.74
N ALA A 21 -4.11 12.14 -24.99
CA ALA A 21 -4.58 12.45 -26.34
C ALA A 21 -3.74 13.54 -27.03
N GLN A 22 -3.35 14.58 -26.28
CA GLN A 22 -2.47 15.63 -26.80
C GLN A 22 -1.09 15.06 -27.17
N LYS A 23 -0.46 14.26 -26.30
CA LYS A 23 0.85 13.64 -26.57
C LYS A 23 0.80 12.71 -27.79
N ILE A 24 -0.25 11.90 -27.91
CA ILE A 24 -0.47 11.04 -29.08
C ILE A 24 -0.63 11.90 -30.34
N ALA A 25 -1.40 13.00 -30.26
CA ALA A 25 -1.60 13.92 -31.36
C ALA A 25 -0.30 14.59 -31.80
N GLU A 26 0.50 15.08 -30.86
CA GLU A 26 1.82 15.66 -31.12
C GLU A 26 2.77 14.66 -31.81
N ALA A 27 2.81 13.42 -31.30
CA ALA A 27 3.66 12.37 -31.86
C ALA A 27 3.26 11.96 -33.28
N LEU A 28 1.95 11.95 -33.57
CA LEU A 28 1.39 11.63 -34.88
C LEU A 28 1.25 12.88 -35.81
N ASN A 29 1.88 13.99 -35.42
CA ASN A 29 1.88 15.27 -36.19
C ASN A 29 0.47 15.75 -36.56
N ALA A 30 -0.44 15.80 -35.54
CA ALA A 30 -1.78 16.33 -35.75
C ALA A 30 -1.71 17.80 -36.30
N TYR A 31 -2.41 18.02 -37.43
CA TYR A 31 -2.40 19.31 -38.13
C TYR A 31 -3.54 20.24 -37.74
N ARG A 32 -4.56 19.70 -37.02
CA ARG A 32 -5.74 20.45 -36.61
C ARG A 32 -6.23 20.02 -35.23
N LYS A 33 -6.58 21.02 -34.42
CA LYS A 33 -7.29 20.85 -33.15
C LYS A 33 -8.66 21.48 -33.24
N ILE A 34 -9.69 20.75 -32.86
CA ILE A 34 -11.08 21.25 -32.81
C ILE A 34 -11.66 20.98 -31.44
N TYR A 35 -12.78 21.63 -31.15
CA TYR A 35 -13.51 21.40 -29.90
C TYR A 35 -14.90 20.85 -30.20
N ILE A 36 -15.25 19.71 -29.61
CA ILE A 36 -16.56 19.08 -29.70
C ILE A 36 -17.15 19.01 -28.29
N ASN A 37 -18.27 19.69 -28.06
CA ASN A 37 -18.85 19.87 -26.72
C ASN A 37 -17.84 20.40 -25.67
N GLY A 38 -16.90 21.26 -26.07
CA GLY A 38 -15.85 21.77 -25.19
C GLY A 38 -14.70 20.81 -24.93
N VAL A 39 -14.68 19.62 -25.54
CA VAL A 39 -13.58 18.64 -25.44
C VAL A 39 -12.63 18.83 -26.62
N PRO A 40 -11.30 18.94 -26.41
CA PRO A 40 -10.33 19.01 -27.49
C PRO A 40 -10.24 17.65 -28.21
N VAL A 41 -10.34 17.70 -29.54
CA VAL A 41 -10.17 16.55 -30.45
C VAL A 41 -9.13 16.95 -31.48
N TYR A 42 -8.21 16.07 -31.79
CA TYR A 42 -7.09 16.34 -32.69
C TYR A 42 -7.24 15.52 -33.97
N ILE A 43 -6.85 16.11 -35.08
CA ILE A 43 -6.93 15.49 -36.40
C ILE A 43 -5.51 15.36 -36.95
N ALA A 44 -5.12 14.14 -37.26
CA ALA A 44 -3.85 13.81 -37.91
C ALA A 44 -4.11 13.10 -39.24
N ARG A 45 -3.08 12.92 -40.04
CA ARG A 45 -3.12 12.11 -41.26
C ARG A 45 -1.92 11.18 -41.28
N TYR A 46 -2.18 9.91 -41.50
CA TYR A 46 -1.16 8.90 -41.58
C TYR A 46 -1.48 7.90 -42.70
N ASP A 47 -0.54 7.66 -43.60
CA ASP A 47 -0.71 6.82 -44.81
C ASP A 47 -2.03 7.07 -45.57
N GLY A 48 -2.36 8.36 -45.79
CA GLY A 48 -3.56 8.77 -46.51
C GLY A 48 -4.89 8.66 -45.73
N LYS A 49 -4.90 7.99 -44.57
CA LYS A 49 -6.06 7.87 -43.68
C LYS A 49 -6.13 9.06 -42.71
N GLU A 50 -7.35 9.53 -42.42
CA GLU A 50 -7.58 10.55 -41.40
C GLU A 50 -7.73 9.92 -40.03
N LEU A 51 -7.02 10.43 -39.04
CA LEU A 51 -7.04 9.99 -37.66
C LEU A 51 -7.72 11.04 -36.79
N VAL A 52 -8.71 10.64 -36.01
CA VAL A 52 -9.44 11.47 -35.05
C VAL A 52 -9.04 11.04 -33.65
N ILE A 53 -8.21 11.82 -32.97
CA ILE A 53 -7.65 11.48 -31.65
C ILE A 53 -8.48 12.18 -30.58
N ALA A 54 -9.15 11.42 -29.74
CA ALA A 54 -10.11 11.92 -28.75
C ALA A 54 -9.82 11.38 -27.34
N PRO A 55 -9.90 12.22 -26.30
CA PRO A 55 -9.72 11.78 -24.93
C PRO A 55 -11.01 11.23 -24.33
N ALA A 56 -10.91 10.19 -23.53
CA ALA A 56 -11.87 9.89 -22.48
C ALA A 56 -11.59 10.78 -21.24
N ALA A 57 -12.28 10.54 -20.17
CA ALA A 57 -12.01 11.12 -18.84
C ALA A 57 -12.08 10.02 -17.77
N GLY A 58 -11.38 8.92 -18.05
CA GLY A 58 -11.56 7.67 -17.35
C GLY A 58 -12.85 6.96 -17.75
N HIS A 59 -13.45 6.19 -16.86
CA HIS A 59 -14.69 5.45 -17.13
C HIS A 59 -15.88 6.37 -17.38
N LEU A 60 -16.47 6.28 -18.58
CA LEU A 60 -17.71 6.97 -18.96
C LEU A 60 -18.96 6.20 -18.53
N PHE A 61 -18.82 4.92 -18.22
CA PHE A 61 -19.91 4.02 -17.85
C PHE A 61 -19.68 3.45 -16.44
N THR A 62 -20.77 3.10 -15.76
CA THR A 62 -20.79 2.45 -14.45
C THR A 62 -21.97 1.46 -14.38
N LEU A 63 -21.92 0.54 -13.42
CA LEU A 63 -23.01 -0.37 -13.17
C LEU A 63 -24.09 0.30 -12.32
N SER A 64 -25.36 0.07 -12.65
CA SER A 64 -26.51 0.58 -11.92
C SER A 64 -27.69 -0.37 -11.98
N THR A 65 -28.65 -0.20 -11.08
CA THR A 65 -29.89 -0.96 -11.00
C THR A 65 -31.05 -0.05 -10.56
N ASP A 66 -32.22 -0.35 -11.08
CA ASP A 66 -33.49 0.28 -10.65
C ASP A 66 -34.14 -0.50 -9.49
N VAL A 67 -33.64 -1.69 -9.15
CA VAL A 67 -34.16 -2.57 -8.10
C VAL A 67 -33.80 -2.01 -6.71
N ARG A 68 -34.80 -1.89 -5.85
CA ARG A 68 -34.65 -1.47 -4.44
C ARG A 68 -34.45 -2.66 -3.51
N GLY A 69 -33.85 -2.42 -2.34
CA GLY A 69 -33.61 -3.45 -1.34
C GLY A 69 -32.38 -4.34 -1.65
N TYR A 70 -32.37 -5.54 -1.13
CA TYR A 70 -31.34 -6.57 -1.32
C TYR A 70 -31.96 -7.97 -1.07
N PRO A 71 -31.48 -9.07 -1.72
CA PRO A 71 -30.39 -9.12 -2.69
C PRO A 71 -30.80 -8.54 -4.05
N VAL A 72 -29.80 -8.02 -4.79
CA VAL A 72 -29.96 -7.47 -6.15
C VAL A 72 -28.86 -8.03 -7.04
N TYR A 73 -29.25 -8.63 -8.17
CA TYR A 73 -28.34 -9.21 -9.17
C TYR A 73 -28.63 -8.72 -10.58
N GLU A 74 -29.69 -7.92 -10.74
CA GLU A 74 -30.03 -7.27 -12.02
C GLU A 74 -29.33 -5.91 -12.08
N TYR A 75 -28.47 -5.76 -13.05
CA TYR A 75 -27.72 -4.54 -13.29
C TYR A 75 -27.50 -4.30 -14.78
N LYS A 76 -27.25 -3.04 -15.11
CA LYS A 76 -26.91 -2.60 -16.46
C LYS A 76 -25.76 -1.60 -16.43
N TRP A 77 -24.96 -1.60 -17.48
CA TRP A 77 -24.01 -0.53 -17.72
C TRP A 77 -24.76 0.71 -18.20
N VAL A 78 -24.56 1.81 -17.52
CA VAL A 78 -25.21 3.10 -17.81
C VAL A 78 -24.16 4.22 -17.87
N PRO A 79 -24.46 5.33 -18.58
CA PRO A 79 -23.59 6.51 -18.53
C PRO A 79 -23.44 7.03 -17.11
N ARG A 80 -22.19 7.14 -16.64
CA ARG A 80 -21.86 7.44 -15.24
C ARG A 80 -22.41 8.78 -14.78
N HIS A 81 -22.40 9.81 -15.67
CA HIS A 81 -22.93 11.15 -15.37
C HIS A 81 -24.43 11.18 -15.06
N LEU A 82 -25.18 10.17 -15.44
CA LEU A 82 -26.63 10.10 -15.16
C LEU A 82 -26.93 9.62 -13.73
N VAL A 83 -26.02 8.85 -13.13
CA VAL A 83 -26.25 8.20 -11.81
C VAL A 83 -25.32 8.74 -10.71
N GLU A 84 -24.18 9.31 -11.04
CA GLU A 84 -23.21 9.84 -10.11
C GLU A 84 -23.01 11.36 -10.31
N LYS A 85 -23.64 12.19 -9.46
CA LYS A 85 -23.58 13.69 -9.56
C LYS A 85 -22.16 14.27 -9.60
N SER A 86 -21.21 13.65 -8.90
CA SER A 86 -19.80 14.04 -8.89
C SER A 86 -19.12 13.91 -10.26
N TYR A 87 -19.70 13.11 -11.16
CA TYR A 87 -19.22 12.85 -12.51
C TYR A 87 -20.01 13.58 -13.60
N SER A 88 -20.83 14.58 -13.27
CA SER A 88 -21.57 15.38 -14.27
C SER A 88 -20.65 15.99 -15.32
N HIS A 89 -19.41 16.33 -14.96
CA HIS A 89 -18.41 16.90 -15.86
C HIS A 89 -18.00 15.99 -17.03
N ILE A 90 -18.22 14.67 -16.93
CA ILE A 90 -17.88 13.72 -18.03
C ILE A 90 -18.97 13.66 -19.12
N GLU A 91 -20.14 14.25 -18.93
CA GLU A 91 -21.21 14.31 -19.92
C GLU A 91 -20.74 14.86 -21.29
N LYS A 92 -19.86 15.87 -21.26
CA LYS A 92 -19.30 16.45 -22.48
C LYS A 92 -18.46 15.44 -23.30
N PHE A 93 -17.73 14.54 -22.63
CA PHE A 93 -16.97 13.46 -23.29
C PHE A 93 -17.89 12.40 -23.86
N TYR A 94 -18.93 12.00 -23.12
CA TYR A 94 -19.97 11.10 -23.59
C TYR A 94 -20.64 11.64 -24.88
N LYS A 95 -21.08 12.90 -24.86
CA LYS A 95 -21.67 13.58 -26.03
C LYS A 95 -20.68 13.77 -27.19
N MET A 96 -19.40 13.92 -26.90
CA MET A 96 -18.36 14.03 -27.95
C MET A 96 -18.20 12.68 -28.65
N PHE A 97 -18.03 11.56 -27.90
CA PHE A 97 -17.90 10.24 -28.50
C PHE A 97 -19.14 9.82 -29.29
N SER A 98 -20.35 10.09 -28.82
CA SER A 98 -21.58 9.80 -29.58
C SER A 98 -21.62 10.45 -30.97
N LYS A 99 -20.88 11.55 -31.20
CA LYS A 99 -20.80 12.24 -32.50
C LYS A 99 -19.70 11.70 -33.40
N ILE A 100 -18.55 11.29 -32.86
CA ILE A 100 -17.37 10.93 -33.65
C ILE A 100 -17.24 9.43 -33.93
N MET A 101 -17.91 8.58 -33.15
CA MET A 101 -17.74 7.13 -33.27
C MET A 101 -18.58 6.49 -34.38
N ARG A 102 -19.81 6.95 -34.57
CA ARG A 102 -20.82 6.29 -35.44
C ARG A 102 -20.41 6.14 -36.91
N GLU A 103 -19.62 7.08 -37.40
CA GLU A 103 -19.22 7.14 -38.81
C GLU A 103 -17.76 6.74 -39.03
N ALA A 104 -17.05 6.36 -37.96
CA ALA A 104 -15.68 5.90 -38.04
C ALA A 104 -15.62 4.51 -38.68
N SER A 105 -14.57 4.27 -39.46
CA SER A 105 -14.34 2.98 -40.14
C SER A 105 -13.58 1.99 -39.28
N GLU A 106 -12.72 2.49 -38.40
CA GLU A 106 -11.85 1.70 -37.50
C GLU A 106 -11.68 2.41 -36.16
N TYR A 107 -11.32 1.67 -35.14
CA TYR A 107 -11.12 2.14 -33.76
C TYR A 107 -9.77 1.69 -33.21
N ILE A 108 -9.11 2.54 -32.46
CA ILE A 108 -7.87 2.19 -31.75
C ILE A 108 -8.05 2.53 -30.28
N ASN A 109 -8.01 1.52 -29.42
CA ASN A 109 -7.91 1.73 -27.99
C ASN A 109 -6.45 2.06 -27.64
N ALA A 110 -6.17 3.34 -27.35
CA ALA A 110 -4.91 3.89 -26.90
C ALA A 110 -4.99 4.41 -25.46
N CYS A 111 -5.91 3.86 -24.65
CA CYS A 111 -5.89 4.05 -23.19
C CYS A 111 -4.67 3.36 -22.57
N ASP A 112 -4.36 3.66 -21.33
CA ASP A 112 -3.24 3.03 -20.62
C ASP A 112 -3.34 1.49 -20.70
N TYR A 113 -2.20 0.79 -20.83
CA TYR A 113 -2.19 -0.65 -21.07
C TYR A 113 -2.31 -1.41 -19.75
N ASP A 114 -3.45 -1.26 -19.10
CA ASP A 114 -3.86 -2.02 -17.94
C ASP A 114 -5.31 -2.53 -18.10
N VAL A 115 -5.80 -3.21 -17.07
CA VAL A 115 -7.17 -3.78 -17.04
C VAL A 115 -8.22 -2.67 -17.18
N GLU A 116 -8.03 -1.53 -16.50
CA GLU A 116 -8.99 -0.42 -16.51
C GLU A 116 -9.02 0.30 -17.86
N GLY A 117 -7.85 0.64 -18.44
CA GLY A 117 -7.77 1.25 -19.77
C GLY A 117 -8.30 0.34 -20.89
N SER A 118 -8.17 -0.97 -20.72
CA SER A 118 -8.76 -1.94 -21.64
C SER A 118 -10.30 -1.89 -21.61
N VAL A 119 -10.90 -1.80 -20.41
CA VAL A 119 -12.36 -1.66 -20.25
C VAL A 119 -12.85 -0.28 -20.71
N ILE A 120 -12.15 0.82 -20.38
CA ILE A 120 -12.53 2.17 -20.77
C ILE A 120 -12.70 2.27 -22.29
N GLY A 121 -11.66 1.90 -23.04
CA GLY A 121 -11.70 1.96 -24.50
C GLY A 121 -12.72 1.00 -25.11
N TYR A 122 -12.80 -0.23 -24.58
CA TYR A 122 -13.77 -1.23 -25.06
C TYR A 122 -15.22 -0.77 -24.86
N MET A 123 -15.59 -0.23 -23.71
CA MET A 123 -16.96 0.21 -23.44
C MET A 123 -17.38 1.38 -24.34
N ILE A 124 -16.46 2.28 -24.65
CA ILE A 124 -16.70 3.38 -25.61
C ILE A 124 -16.94 2.80 -27.02
N ILE A 125 -16.11 1.85 -27.45
CA ILE A 125 -16.24 1.22 -28.77
C ILE A 125 -17.53 0.39 -28.85
N LYS A 126 -17.85 -0.37 -27.81
CA LYS A 126 -19.06 -1.20 -27.74
C LYS A 126 -20.34 -0.37 -27.83
N GLU A 127 -20.35 0.83 -27.23
CA GLU A 127 -21.55 1.68 -27.18
C GLU A 127 -21.90 2.30 -28.56
N TRP A 128 -20.87 2.76 -29.31
CA TRP A 128 -21.11 3.53 -30.54
C TRP A 128 -20.42 3.01 -31.79
N GLY A 129 -19.59 1.98 -31.67
CA GLY A 129 -18.78 1.45 -32.76
C GLY A 129 -18.94 -0.06 -32.92
N ASP A 130 -17.93 -0.67 -33.52
CA ASP A 130 -17.85 -2.11 -33.77
C ASP A 130 -16.55 -2.68 -33.21
N PRO A 131 -16.58 -3.43 -32.09
CA PRO A 131 -15.40 -4.01 -31.50
C PRO A 131 -14.59 -4.94 -32.43
N SER A 132 -15.21 -5.53 -33.47
CA SER A 132 -14.50 -6.36 -34.44
C SER A 132 -13.54 -5.58 -35.33
N LYS A 133 -13.76 -4.26 -35.46
CA LYS A 133 -12.91 -3.31 -36.22
C LYS A 133 -11.95 -2.55 -35.33
N ALA A 134 -11.79 -2.99 -34.08
CA ALA A 134 -10.96 -2.30 -33.09
C ALA A 134 -9.61 -2.98 -32.94
N LYS A 135 -8.59 -2.13 -32.69
CA LYS A 135 -7.22 -2.56 -32.38
C LYS A 135 -6.73 -1.93 -31.10
N ARG A 136 -5.70 -2.52 -30.52
CA ARG A 136 -5.03 -2.07 -29.31
C ARG A 136 -3.67 -1.45 -29.62
N MET A 137 -3.42 -0.24 -29.13
CA MET A 137 -2.15 0.42 -29.14
C MET A 137 -1.51 0.28 -27.74
N LYS A 138 -0.34 -0.38 -27.67
CA LYS A 138 0.34 -0.70 -26.41
C LYS A 138 1.61 0.13 -26.28
N PHE A 139 1.71 0.98 -25.27
CA PHE A 139 2.87 1.77 -24.94
C PHE A 139 3.10 1.83 -23.44
N SER A 140 4.36 1.93 -23.03
CA SER A 140 4.75 2.11 -21.63
C SER A 140 5.19 3.53 -21.31
N THR A 141 5.42 4.37 -22.33
CA THR A 141 5.75 5.79 -22.18
C THR A 141 4.97 6.66 -23.16
N LEU A 142 4.83 7.93 -22.85
CA LEU A 142 4.26 8.93 -23.76
C LEU A 142 5.33 9.71 -24.52
N THR A 143 6.48 9.10 -24.76
CA THR A 143 7.51 9.65 -25.66
C THR A 143 7.08 9.49 -27.11
N LYS A 144 7.57 10.39 -27.97
CA LYS A 144 7.24 10.37 -29.40
C LYS A 144 7.63 9.04 -30.06
N GLU A 145 8.80 8.52 -29.72
CA GLU A 145 9.36 7.27 -30.25
C GLU A 145 8.47 6.06 -29.90
N ASP A 146 8.04 5.97 -28.62
CA ASP A 146 7.23 4.84 -28.14
C ASP A 146 5.82 4.88 -28.75
N ILE A 147 5.21 6.09 -28.81
CA ILE A 147 3.89 6.30 -29.44
C ILE A 147 3.93 5.90 -30.92
N ILE A 148 4.95 6.36 -31.71
CA ILE A 148 5.04 6.03 -33.13
C ILE A 148 5.26 4.52 -33.32
N ARG A 149 6.13 3.92 -32.50
CA ARG A 149 6.38 2.47 -32.55
C ARG A 149 5.09 1.72 -32.28
N SER A 150 4.37 2.03 -31.20
CA SER A 150 3.14 1.36 -30.81
C SER A 150 2.01 1.55 -31.82
N PHE A 151 1.94 2.70 -32.48
CA PHE A 151 0.99 2.95 -33.56
C PHE A 151 1.29 2.11 -34.83
N ARG A 152 2.55 1.82 -35.11
CA ARG A 152 2.93 0.97 -36.25
C ARG A 152 2.65 -0.52 -36.00
N TYR A 153 2.65 -0.94 -34.73
CA TYR A 153 2.48 -2.34 -34.31
C TYR A 153 1.20 -2.50 -33.49
N LEU A 154 0.05 -2.20 -34.12
CA LEU A 154 -1.25 -2.38 -33.48
C LEU A 154 -1.59 -3.88 -33.36
N GLU A 155 -2.10 -4.25 -32.20
CA GLU A 155 -2.53 -5.62 -31.90
C GLU A 155 -4.07 -5.73 -31.86
N PRO A 156 -4.66 -6.94 -31.93
CA PRO A 156 -6.06 -7.14 -31.57
C PRO A 156 -6.36 -6.68 -30.14
N LEU A 157 -7.62 -6.40 -29.85
CA LEU A 157 -8.05 -6.15 -28.47
C LEU A 157 -7.74 -7.36 -27.59
N ASP A 158 -7.23 -7.11 -26.39
CA ASP A 158 -7.01 -8.16 -25.38
C ASP A 158 -8.33 -8.49 -24.68
N ILE A 159 -9.09 -9.41 -25.28
CA ILE A 159 -10.42 -9.78 -24.80
C ILE A 159 -10.38 -10.36 -23.39
N ASN A 160 -9.37 -11.14 -23.05
CA ASN A 160 -9.24 -11.71 -21.71
C ASN A 160 -9.05 -10.63 -20.63
N MET A 161 -8.22 -9.63 -20.92
CA MET A 161 -8.00 -8.50 -20.01
C MET A 161 -9.28 -7.65 -19.86
N ILE A 162 -10.04 -7.45 -20.96
CA ILE A 162 -11.32 -6.76 -20.95
C ILE A 162 -12.34 -7.53 -20.10
N GLU A 163 -12.50 -8.85 -20.33
CA GLU A 163 -13.42 -9.69 -19.56
C GLU A 163 -13.08 -9.74 -18.08
N ALA A 164 -11.79 -9.79 -17.72
CA ALA A 164 -11.34 -9.71 -16.33
C ALA A 164 -11.67 -8.37 -15.68
N GLY A 165 -11.50 -7.25 -16.42
CA GLY A 165 -11.86 -5.95 -15.93
C GLY A 165 -13.38 -5.78 -15.73
N ILE A 166 -14.17 -6.23 -16.68
CA ILE A 166 -15.63 -6.23 -16.55
C ILE A 166 -16.04 -7.12 -15.36
N ALA A 167 -15.44 -8.32 -15.22
CA ALA A 167 -15.71 -9.20 -14.08
C ALA A 167 -15.39 -8.52 -12.74
N ARG A 168 -14.29 -7.78 -12.65
CA ARG A 168 -13.93 -7.02 -11.44
C ARG A 168 -15.01 -5.99 -11.08
N HIS A 169 -15.45 -5.18 -12.05
CA HIS A 169 -16.52 -4.21 -11.84
C HIS A 169 -17.82 -4.87 -11.40
N GLU A 170 -18.21 -5.96 -12.03
CA GLU A 170 -19.42 -6.73 -11.68
C GLU A 170 -19.31 -7.34 -10.28
N LEU A 171 -18.17 -7.96 -9.95
CA LEU A 171 -17.89 -8.51 -8.63
C LEU A 171 -18.00 -7.43 -7.54
N ASP A 172 -17.25 -6.34 -7.68
CA ASP A 172 -17.21 -5.29 -6.68
C ASP A 172 -18.56 -4.60 -6.52
N TRP A 173 -19.35 -4.51 -7.61
CA TRP A 173 -20.71 -3.99 -7.57
C TRP A 173 -21.68 -4.95 -6.84
N ILE A 174 -21.68 -6.25 -7.19
CA ILE A 174 -22.56 -7.28 -6.57
C ILE A 174 -22.33 -7.32 -5.06
N TRP A 175 -21.06 -7.38 -4.65
CA TRP A 175 -20.71 -7.39 -3.23
C TRP A 175 -21.05 -6.06 -2.55
N GLY A 176 -20.59 -4.96 -3.15
CA GLY A 176 -20.75 -3.63 -2.60
C GLY A 176 -22.20 -3.25 -2.36
N ILE A 177 -23.08 -3.44 -3.35
CA ILE A 177 -24.47 -3.03 -3.25
C ILE A 177 -25.24 -3.87 -2.23
N ASN A 178 -25.11 -5.20 -2.28
CA ASN A 178 -25.87 -6.11 -1.44
C ASN A 178 -25.47 -6.01 0.03
N ILE A 179 -24.20 -6.09 0.33
CA ILE A 179 -23.73 -6.02 1.72
C ILE A 179 -23.89 -4.62 2.29
N SER A 180 -23.58 -3.56 1.52
CA SER A 180 -23.73 -2.19 2.02
C SER A 180 -25.18 -1.81 2.29
N ARG A 181 -26.14 -2.28 1.46
CA ARG A 181 -27.57 -2.06 1.73
C ARG A 181 -28.03 -2.80 2.98
N ALA A 182 -27.64 -4.07 3.14
CA ALA A 182 -27.95 -4.88 4.32
C ALA A 182 -27.41 -4.24 5.61
N LEU A 183 -26.13 -3.86 5.59
CA LEU A 183 -25.48 -3.19 6.74
C LEU A 183 -26.12 -1.82 7.05
N THR A 184 -26.43 -1.03 6.01
CA THR A 184 -27.07 0.29 6.18
C THR A 184 -28.46 0.17 6.80
N ASP A 185 -29.26 -0.81 6.34
CA ASP A 185 -30.59 -1.05 6.88
C ASP A 185 -30.52 -1.49 8.35
N LEU A 186 -29.65 -2.44 8.68
CA LEU A 186 -29.41 -2.84 10.07
C LEU A 186 -28.91 -1.70 10.94
N TYR A 187 -27.92 -0.93 10.45
CA TYR A 187 -27.34 0.19 11.19
C TYR A 187 -28.40 1.27 11.49
N ARG A 188 -29.27 1.59 10.53
CA ARG A 188 -30.37 2.52 10.70
C ARG A 188 -31.35 2.06 11.78
N LYS A 189 -31.72 0.78 11.76
CA LYS A 189 -32.63 0.20 12.75
C LYS A 189 -32.03 0.17 14.15
N LYS A 190 -30.75 -0.17 14.27
CA LYS A 190 -30.06 -0.31 15.56
C LYS A 190 -29.71 1.02 16.22
N TYR A 191 -29.30 2.02 15.43
CA TYR A 191 -28.73 3.29 15.93
C TYR A 191 -29.54 4.54 15.58
N GLU A 192 -30.73 4.37 14.96
CA GLU A 192 -31.58 5.47 14.48
C GLU A 192 -30.81 6.51 13.64
N SER A 193 -29.85 6.06 12.85
CA SER A 193 -28.89 6.89 12.13
C SER A 193 -29.09 6.82 10.63
N ASN A 194 -29.01 7.96 9.94
CA ASN A 194 -29.08 8.04 8.48
C ASN A 194 -27.74 7.80 7.78
N LYS A 195 -26.69 7.36 8.50
CA LYS A 195 -25.38 7.07 7.89
C LYS A 195 -25.48 5.90 6.92
N ILE A 196 -24.82 6.04 5.79
CA ILE A 196 -24.63 4.96 4.82
C ILE A 196 -23.39 4.18 5.22
N ILE A 197 -23.57 2.89 5.48
CA ILE A 197 -22.48 1.97 5.80
C ILE A 197 -22.06 1.26 4.52
N SER A 198 -20.77 1.30 4.22
CA SER A 198 -20.23 0.59 3.07
C SER A 198 -19.30 -0.53 3.51
N ALA A 199 -19.43 -1.66 2.83
CA ALA A 199 -18.50 -2.77 2.90
C ALA A 199 -18.10 -3.16 1.48
N GLY A 200 -16.90 -3.68 1.33
CA GLY A 200 -16.38 -4.12 0.06
C GLY A 200 -15.42 -5.28 0.25
N ARG A 201 -15.22 -6.06 -0.80
CA ARG A 201 -14.42 -7.27 -0.79
C ARG A 201 -13.00 -7.06 -0.26
N VAL A 202 -12.34 -5.96 -0.63
CA VAL A 202 -10.99 -5.60 -0.16
C VAL A 202 -11.02 -4.65 1.04
N GLN A 203 -11.99 -3.72 1.06
CA GLN A 203 -12.12 -2.72 2.12
C GLN A 203 -12.35 -3.35 3.50
N THR A 204 -13.20 -4.36 3.57
CA THR A 204 -13.63 -4.97 4.85
C THR A 204 -12.50 -5.71 5.56
N PRO A 205 -11.76 -6.66 4.93
CA PRO A 205 -10.62 -7.30 5.60
C PRO A 205 -9.50 -6.31 5.93
N THR A 206 -9.33 -5.23 5.15
CA THR A 206 -8.37 -4.18 5.47
C THR A 206 -8.76 -3.42 6.74
N LEU A 207 -10.06 -3.06 6.90
CA LEU A 207 -10.55 -2.44 8.12
C LEU A 207 -10.40 -3.36 9.34
N TYR A 208 -10.67 -4.66 9.17
CA TYR A 208 -10.55 -5.66 10.23
C TYR A 208 -9.11 -5.78 10.72
N GLU A 209 -8.13 -5.85 9.81
CA GLU A 209 -6.71 -5.90 10.19
C GLU A 209 -6.29 -4.63 10.96
N VAL A 210 -6.73 -3.45 10.49
CA VAL A 210 -6.46 -2.19 11.20
C VAL A 210 -7.07 -2.21 12.60
N LEU A 211 -8.29 -2.73 12.77
CA LEU A 211 -8.93 -2.87 14.07
C LEU A 211 -8.17 -3.86 14.96
N SER A 212 -7.79 -5.02 14.44
CA SER A 212 -7.03 -6.04 15.19
C SER A 212 -5.73 -5.45 15.74
N ARG A 213 -4.98 -4.73 14.90
CA ARG A 213 -3.75 -4.04 15.30
C ARG A 213 -4.00 -2.91 16.31
N TYR A 214 -5.10 -2.18 16.13
CA TYR A 214 -5.51 -1.12 17.04
C TYR A 214 -5.89 -1.67 18.41
N VAL A 215 -6.66 -2.75 18.48
CA VAL A 215 -7.03 -3.41 19.73
C VAL A 215 -5.78 -3.94 20.44
N GLU A 216 -4.90 -4.66 19.75
CA GLU A 216 -3.64 -5.15 20.30
C GLU A 216 -2.80 -4.02 20.92
N ARG A 217 -2.71 -2.87 20.24
CA ARG A 217 -1.96 -1.70 20.71
C ARG A 217 -2.63 -1.03 21.91
N GLU A 218 -3.94 -0.86 21.88
CA GLU A 218 -4.68 -0.05 22.87
C GLU A 218 -5.13 -0.86 24.10
N THR A 219 -4.95 -2.19 24.07
CA THR A 219 -5.12 -3.08 25.24
C THR A 219 -3.79 -3.55 25.83
N PHE A 220 -2.67 -3.01 25.35
CA PHE A 220 -1.34 -3.42 25.78
C PHE A 220 -1.00 -2.92 27.19
N VAL A 221 -0.37 -3.79 27.99
CA VAL A 221 0.17 -3.49 29.32
C VAL A 221 1.67 -3.76 29.32
N PRO A 222 2.52 -2.76 29.60
CA PRO A 222 3.97 -2.97 29.61
C PRO A 222 4.44 -3.79 30.83
N SER A 223 5.40 -4.67 30.61
CA SER A 223 6.14 -5.40 31.67
C SER A 223 7.56 -4.88 31.78
N PRO A 224 8.15 -4.84 32.98
CA PRO A 224 9.54 -4.47 33.16
C PRO A 224 10.48 -5.53 32.57
N LEU A 225 11.59 -5.09 32.02
CA LEU A 225 12.66 -5.91 31.48
C LEU A 225 14.01 -5.31 31.87
N TYR A 226 14.98 -6.12 32.20
CA TYR A 226 16.31 -5.69 32.58
C TYR A 226 17.36 -6.28 31.65
N ARG A 227 18.32 -5.47 31.25
CA ARG A 227 19.51 -5.88 30.48
C ARG A 227 20.75 -5.30 31.13
N ILE A 228 21.87 -5.96 30.94
CA ILE A 228 23.17 -5.43 31.34
C ILE A 228 23.82 -4.76 30.12
N SER A 229 24.28 -3.55 30.30
CA SER A 229 25.18 -2.87 29.36
C SER A 229 26.59 -2.88 29.93
N LEU A 230 27.54 -3.38 29.13
CA LEU A 230 28.94 -3.49 29.51
C LEU A 230 29.80 -2.57 28.67
N LYS A 231 30.79 -1.93 29.32
CA LYS A 231 31.90 -1.30 28.60
C LYS A 231 33.20 -1.92 29.06
N GLY A 232 33.98 -2.41 28.12
CA GLY A 232 35.32 -2.87 28.31
C GLY A 232 36.36 -1.90 27.73
N SER A 233 37.61 -2.00 28.14
CA SER A 233 38.71 -1.21 27.59
C SER A 233 39.76 -2.11 26.98
N TYR A 234 40.11 -1.85 25.71
CA TYR A 234 41.18 -2.51 25.00
C TYR A 234 42.00 -1.50 24.21
N ASP A 235 43.30 -1.47 24.41
CA ASP A 235 44.23 -0.54 23.78
C ASP A 235 43.75 0.93 23.88
N ASN A 236 43.39 1.34 25.10
CA ASN A 236 42.84 2.68 25.43
C ASN A 236 41.51 3.04 24.70
N LYS A 237 40.86 2.10 24.03
CA LYS A 237 39.54 2.28 23.38
C LYS A 237 38.46 1.65 24.21
N ILE A 238 37.34 2.35 24.35
CA ILE A 238 36.16 1.83 25.01
C ILE A 238 35.33 1.06 23.99
N ILE A 239 34.98 -0.16 24.32
CA ILE A 239 34.13 -1.07 23.52
C ILE A 239 32.87 -1.32 24.31
N GLU A 240 31.75 -1.04 23.66
CA GLU A 240 30.43 -1.30 24.22
C GLU A 240 29.96 -2.69 23.80
N PHE A 241 29.52 -3.48 24.77
CA PHE A 241 28.99 -4.81 24.61
C PHE A 241 27.50 -4.83 24.96
N GLU A 242 26.69 -5.27 24.04
CA GLU A 242 25.24 -5.44 24.18
C GLU A 242 24.91 -6.85 24.65
N ASP A 243 24.00 -6.95 25.60
CA ASP A 243 23.46 -8.22 26.10
C ASP A 243 22.65 -8.91 25.00
N ILE A 244 23.06 -10.11 24.59
CA ILE A 244 22.44 -10.88 23.50
C ILE A 244 21.48 -11.99 23.95
N GLU A 245 21.38 -12.19 25.25
CA GLU A 245 20.50 -13.18 25.84
C GLU A 245 19.13 -12.58 26.16
N ASP A 246 18.20 -13.43 26.57
CA ASP A 246 16.88 -12.97 26.96
C ASP A 246 16.95 -11.97 28.11
N PRO A 247 16.14 -10.90 28.08
CA PRO A 247 16.10 -9.94 29.16
C PRO A 247 15.76 -10.61 30.50
N LEU A 248 16.43 -10.15 31.55
CA LEU A 248 16.09 -10.55 32.91
C LEU A 248 14.74 -9.96 33.30
N LYS A 249 13.93 -10.74 34.03
CA LYS A 249 12.57 -10.36 34.39
C LYS A 249 12.48 -9.55 35.67
N THR A 250 13.45 -9.71 36.58
CA THR A 250 13.46 -9.02 37.86
C THR A 250 14.69 -8.12 38.03
N LYS A 251 14.55 -7.09 38.86
CA LYS A 251 15.64 -6.20 39.23
C LYS A 251 16.71 -6.95 40.04
N GLU A 252 16.27 -7.88 40.88
CA GLU A 252 17.15 -8.69 41.74
C GLU A 252 18.08 -9.56 40.91
N ASP A 253 17.58 -10.30 39.91
CA ASP A 253 18.44 -11.08 39.01
C ASP A 253 19.48 -10.19 38.29
N ALA A 254 19.08 -9.00 37.90
CA ALA A 254 19.99 -8.05 37.25
C ALA A 254 21.05 -7.51 38.20
N GLN A 255 20.73 -7.33 39.48
CA GLN A 255 21.68 -6.92 40.50
C GLN A 255 22.69 -8.02 40.79
N ILE A 256 22.20 -9.25 40.99
CA ILE A 256 23.07 -10.42 41.24
C ILE A 256 24.04 -10.63 40.07
N LEU A 257 23.53 -10.52 38.82
CA LEU A 257 24.38 -10.68 37.64
C LEU A 257 25.41 -9.56 37.56
N ARG A 258 25.00 -8.30 37.83
CA ARG A 258 25.92 -7.15 37.83
C ARG A 258 27.06 -7.34 38.82
N GLU A 259 26.79 -7.79 40.05
CA GLU A 259 27.78 -8.02 41.08
C GLU A 259 28.76 -9.12 40.64
N LYS A 260 28.29 -10.25 40.08
CA LYS A 260 29.17 -11.28 39.55
C LYS A 260 30.08 -10.80 38.43
N ILE A 261 29.56 -9.94 37.53
CA ILE A 261 30.37 -9.36 36.45
C ILE A 261 31.46 -8.43 37.00
N ILE A 262 31.15 -7.65 38.03
CA ILE A 262 32.10 -6.75 38.66
C ILE A 262 33.17 -7.57 39.40
N GLU A 263 32.81 -8.63 40.09
CA GLU A 263 33.72 -9.51 40.81
C GLU A 263 34.70 -10.20 39.85
N GLU A 264 34.20 -10.75 38.70
CA GLU A 264 35.05 -11.36 37.66
C GLU A 264 35.98 -10.34 36.99
N GLY A 265 35.49 -9.12 36.78
CA GLY A 265 36.29 -7.94 36.36
C GLY A 265 36.77 -7.91 34.92
N PHE A 266 36.57 -8.97 34.15
CA PHE A 266 36.96 -9.03 32.74
C PHE A 266 35.91 -9.79 31.91
N ILE A 267 35.81 -9.44 30.63
CA ILE A 267 35.00 -10.15 29.62
C ILE A 267 35.95 -10.92 28.69
N LYS A 268 35.80 -12.23 28.61
CA LYS A 268 36.60 -13.09 27.76
C LYS A 268 36.01 -13.17 26.34
N ILE A 269 36.81 -12.83 25.34
CA ILE A 269 36.41 -12.93 23.94
C ILE A 269 36.40 -14.42 23.53
N VAL A 270 35.20 -14.95 23.24
CA VAL A 270 34.97 -16.36 22.86
C VAL A 270 34.77 -16.54 21.36
N ASP A 271 34.40 -15.48 20.65
CA ASP A 271 34.28 -15.45 19.18
C ASP A 271 34.61 -14.07 18.66
N SER A 272 35.30 -14.02 17.51
CA SER A 272 35.66 -12.76 16.84
C SER A 272 35.76 -13.01 15.35
N SER A 273 34.89 -12.38 14.60
CA SER A 273 34.84 -12.50 13.16
C SER A 273 34.83 -11.12 12.48
N GLU A 274 35.49 -11.06 11.33
CA GLU A 274 35.39 -9.95 10.41
C GLU A 274 34.91 -10.47 9.07
N LYS A 275 33.85 -9.89 8.56
CA LYS A 275 33.23 -10.28 7.30
C LYS A 275 33.11 -9.08 6.37
N THR A 276 33.38 -9.31 5.12
CA THR A 276 33.05 -8.34 4.07
C THR A 276 31.65 -8.62 3.59
N LEU A 277 30.75 -7.67 3.77
CA LEU A 277 29.38 -7.75 3.33
C LEU A 277 29.23 -6.95 2.04
N GLU A 278 28.59 -7.58 1.07
CA GLU A 278 28.25 -6.94 -0.20
C GLU A 278 26.77 -6.56 -0.19
N TYR A 279 26.50 -5.26 -0.27
CA TYR A 279 25.16 -4.71 -0.39
C TYR A 279 24.87 -4.43 -1.86
N SER A 280 24.08 -5.29 -2.48
CA SER A 280 23.67 -5.13 -3.88
C SER A 280 22.91 -3.82 -4.10
N PRO A 281 22.95 -3.24 -5.31
CA PRO A 281 22.11 -2.11 -5.68
C PRO A 281 20.62 -2.37 -5.41
N PRO A 282 19.83 -1.35 -5.14
CA PRO A 282 18.38 -1.53 -5.00
C PRO A 282 17.75 -1.90 -6.35
N HIS A 283 16.65 -2.63 -6.32
CA HIS A 283 15.87 -2.93 -7.52
C HIS A 283 15.18 -1.67 -8.08
N PRO A 284 14.87 -1.62 -9.38
CA PRO A 284 13.99 -0.60 -9.93
C PRO A 284 12.66 -0.55 -9.20
N PHE A 285 12.04 0.61 -9.14
CA PHE A 285 10.76 0.77 -8.46
C PHE A 285 9.61 0.10 -9.19
N ASN A 286 8.79 -0.64 -8.43
CA ASN A 286 7.37 -0.80 -8.71
C ASN A 286 6.56 0.28 -7.99
N LEU A 287 5.24 0.31 -8.18
CA LEU A 287 4.39 1.33 -7.56
C LEU A 287 4.40 1.26 -6.02
N GLY A 288 4.28 0.07 -5.45
CA GLY A 288 4.24 -0.10 -3.99
C GLY A 288 5.53 0.35 -3.30
N ASP A 289 6.69 0.02 -3.89
CA ASP A 289 7.99 0.39 -3.35
C ASP A 289 8.15 1.93 -3.32
N ILE A 290 7.85 2.61 -4.42
CA ILE A 290 7.99 4.08 -4.46
C ILE A 290 6.96 4.79 -3.57
N GLN A 291 5.73 4.29 -3.47
CA GLN A 291 4.72 4.84 -2.55
C GLN A 291 5.17 4.73 -1.10
N THR A 292 5.77 3.60 -0.74
CA THR A 292 6.30 3.37 0.60
C THR A 292 7.47 4.29 0.90
N GLU A 293 8.45 4.36 0.01
CA GLU A 293 9.66 5.15 0.22
C GLU A 293 9.37 6.66 0.19
N ALA A 294 8.46 7.13 -0.67
CA ALA A 294 8.00 8.51 -0.68
C ALA A 294 7.28 8.90 0.64
N TYR A 295 6.53 7.97 1.23
CA TYR A 295 5.92 8.20 2.54
C TYR A 295 6.97 8.29 3.66
N GLU A 296 7.95 7.38 3.66
CA GLU A 296 9.03 7.36 4.65
C GLU A 296 9.91 8.62 4.58
N LEU A 297 10.28 9.04 3.37
CA LEU A 297 11.17 10.18 3.16
C LEU A 297 10.48 11.54 3.28
N TYR A 298 9.25 11.65 2.75
CA TYR A 298 8.59 12.95 2.55
C TYR A 298 7.23 13.06 3.21
N GLY A 299 6.67 11.96 3.73
CA GLY A 299 5.33 11.91 4.32
C GLY A 299 4.19 11.96 3.28
N TYR A 300 4.48 11.77 1.97
CA TYR A 300 3.45 11.76 0.94
C TYR A 300 2.62 10.50 1.01
N SER A 301 1.29 10.63 1.01
CA SER A 301 0.42 9.45 1.03
C SER A 301 0.57 8.62 -0.25
N PRO A 302 0.27 7.30 -0.22
CA PRO A 302 0.31 6.47 -1.41
C PRO A 302 -0.49 7.02 -2.59
N SER A 303 -1.68 7.56 -2.36
CA SER A 303 -2.52 8.18 -3.40
C SER A 303 -1.95 9.50 -3.91
N GLU A 304 -1.34 10.33 -3.04
CA GLU A 304 -0.65 11.54 -3.47
C GLU A 304 0.58 11.20 -4.34
N THR A 305 1.36 10.19 -3.93
CA THR A 305 2.51 9.70 -4.70
C THR A 305 2.08 9.17 -6.06
N LEU A 306 1.00 8.36 -6.12
CA LEU A 306 0.47 7.86 -7.38
C LEU A 306 0.05 9.00 -8.30
N LYS A 307 -0.66 9.99 -7.78
CA LYS A 307 -1.07 11.16 -8.56
C LYS A 307 0.13 11.90 -9.16
N ILE A 308 1.19 12.13 -8.37
CA ILE A 308 2.41 12.78 -8.86
C ILE A 308 3.07 11.94 -9.96
N LEU A 309 3.15 10.63 -9.79
CA LEU A 309 3.70 9.71 -10.79
C LEU A 309 2.89 9.71 -12.09
N GLU A 310 1.55 9.68 -12.00
CA GLU A 310 0.67 9.78 -13.17
C GLU A 310 0.87 11.12 -13.92
N ASP A 311 1.00 12.21 -13.20
CA ASP A 311 1.28 13.52 -13.82
C ASP A 311 2.66 13.55 -14.50
N LEU A 312 3.70 12.96 -13.89
CA LEU A 312 5.03 12.82 -14.49
C LEU A 312 5.00 11.91 -15.74
N TYR A 313 4.24 10.82 -15.71
CA TYR A 313 4.00 9.96 -16.87
C TYR A 313 3.31 10.73 -18.01
N LEU A 314 2.25 11.47 -17.68
CA LEU A 314 1.53 12.30 -18.67
C LEU A 314 2.39 13.43 -19.26
N GLU A 315 3.43 13.89 -18.56
CA GLU A 315 4.47 14.78 -19.11
C GLU A 315 5.46 14.04 -20.02
N GLY A 316 5.48 12.71 -19.99
CA GLY A 316 6.44 11.87 -20.71
C GLY A 316 7.81 11.75 -20.03
N LEU A 317 7.90 12.07 -18.73
CA LEU A 317 9.16 12.08 -17.96
C LEU A 317 9.52 10.74 -17.39
N ILE A 318 8.53 9.90 -17.11
CA ILE A 318 8.70 8.53 -16.60
C ILE A 318 7.82 7.55 -17.37
N SER A 319 8.08 6.25 -17.22
CA SER A 319 7.23 5.18 -17.71
C SER A 319 5.92 5.09 -16.93
N TYR A 320 4.97 4.30 -17.42
CA TYR A 320 3.68 4.05 -16.77
C TYR A 320 3.87 3.56 -15.34
N PRO A 321 3.27 4.22 -14.33
CA PRO A 321 3.62 3.96 -12.94
C PRO A 321 2.85 2.81 -12.28
N ARG A 322 1.72 2.38 -12.83
CA ARG A 322 0.91 1.29 -12.25
C ARG A 322 1.44 -0.06 -12.69
N THR A 323 2.59 -0.43 -12.15
CA THR A 323 3.27 -1.69 -12.41
C THR A 323 3.71 -2.35 -11.12
N ASN A 324 3.64 -3.68 -11.09
CA ASN A 324 4.22 -4.48 -10.02
C ASN A 324 5.66 -4.93 -10.32
N SER A 325 6.15 -4.66 -11.54
CA SER A 325 7.47 -5.09 -11.97
C SER A 325 8.60 -4.37 -11.25
N GLN A 326 9.62 -5.12 -10.87
CA GLN A 326 10.93 -4.64 -10.43
C GLN A 326 12.01 -4.95 -11.46
N LYS A 327 11.61 -5.13 -12.74
CA LYS A 327 12.51 -5.50 -13.83
C LYS A 327 12.51 -4.45 -14.93
N LEU A 328 13.70 -4.16 -15.42
CA LEU A 328 13.94 -3.35 -16.61
C LEU A 328 14.42 -4.28 -17.74
N PRO A 329 13.71 -4.33 -18.89
CA PRO A 329 14.07 -5.22 -19.97
C PRO A 329 15.35 -4.76 -20.66
N GLN A 330 16.16 -5.70 -21.13
CA GLN A 330 17.39 -5.40 -21.88
C GLN A 330 17.11 -4.75 -23.25
N THR A 331 15.90 -4.90 -23.77
CA THR A 331 15.44 -4.27 -25.02
C THR A 331 15.28 -2.75 -24.89
N LEU A 332 15.23 -2.24 -23.66
CA LEU A 332 15.20 -0.81 -23.40
C LEU A 332 16.59 -0.20 -23.65
N ASN A 333 16.65 0.88 -24.43
CA ASN A 333 17.93 1.56 -24.70
C ASN A 333 18.44 2.34 -23.47
N HIS A 334 18.93 1.60 -22.48
CA HIS A 334 19.43 2.19 -21.22
C HIS A 334 20.56 3.18 -21.45
N ARG A 335 21.40 2.98 -22.46
CA ARG A 335 22.53 3.87 -22.75
C ARG A 335 22.05 5.23 -23.22
N GLU A 336 21.02 5.29 -24.04
CA GLU A 336 20.42 6.53 -24.50
C GLU A 336 19.75 7.30 -23.36
N ILE A 337 18.96 6.61 -22.54
CA ILE A 337 18.31 7.22 -21.37
C ILE A 337 19.35 7.80 -20.42
N LEU A 338 20.38 7.04 -20.07
CA LEU A 338 21.48 7.51 -19.22
C LEU A 338 22.21 8.69 -19.86
N PHE A 339 22.48 8.64 -21.19
CA PHE A 339 23.11 9.75 -21.90
C PHE A 339 22.26 11.04 -21.83
N LYS A 340 20.94 10.93 -22.01
CA LYS A 340 20.04 12.09 -21.84
C LYS A 340 20.10 12.62 -20.39
N LEU A 341 20.07 11.75 -19.37
CA LEU A 341 20.18 12.12 -17.96
C LEU A 341 21.53 12.75 -17.60
N SER A 342 22.65 12.39 -18.27
CA SER A 342 23.97 12.98 -18.04
C SER A 342 24.06 14.47 -18.39
N LYS A 343 23.09 15.00 -19.16
CA LYS A 343 22.98 16.43 -19.46
C LYS A 343 22.44 17.24 -18.27
N ILE A 344 21.83 16.59 -17.30
CA ILE A 344 21.32 17.22 -16.08
C ILE A 344 22.46 17.23 -15.04
N ARG A 345 22.80 18.44 -14.57
CA ARG A 345 23.97 18.67 -13.70
C ARG A 345 23.99 17.75 -12.48
N GLU A 346 22.86 17.55 -11.84
CA GLU A 346 22.69 16.76 -10.61
C GLU A 346 22.98 15.26 -10.79
N TYR A 347 22.89 14.76 -12.02
CA TYR A 347 23.08 13.33 -12.31
C TYR A 347 24.35 13.03 -13.10
N LYS A 348 24.97 14.06 -13.68
CA LYS A 348 26.08 13.94 -14.64
C LYS A 348 27.21 13.04 -14.16
N ASP A 349 27.74 13.29 -12.95
CA ASP A 349 28.89 12.57 -12.44
C ASP A 349 28.56 11.10 -12.12
N HIS A 350 27.36 10.85 -11.59
CA HIS A 350 26.88 9.50 -11.31
C HIS A 350 26.67 8.69 -12.57
N VAL A 351 26.06 9.30 -13.60
CA VAL A 351 25.79 8.63 -14.87
C VAL A 351 27.07 8.37 -15.65
N ASN A 352 28.03 9.32 -15.68
CA ASN A 352 29.28 9.14 -16.40
C ASN A 352 30.06 7.92 -15.88
N LYS A 353 30.08 7.67 -14.56
CA LYS A 353 30.70 6.46 -13.98
C LYS A 353 30.11 5.16 -14.53
N ILE A 354 28.82 5.17 -14.88
CA ILE A 354 28.09 4.01 -15.38
C ILE A 354 28.29 3.83 -16.89
N LEU A 355 28.29 4.92 -17.65
CA LEU A 355 28.43 4.88 -19.11
C LEU A 355 29.76 4.30 -19.59
N TYR A 356 30.81 4.30 -18.75
CA TYR A 356 32.07 3.60 -19.03
C TYR A 356 31.98 2.07 -19.02
N LYS A 357 30.91 1.51 -18.43
CA LYS A 357 30.70 0.06 -18.40
C LYS A 357 30.42 -0.48 -19.82
N LYS A 358 31.05 -1.60 -20.19
CA LYS A 358 30.83 -2.26 -21.50
C LYS A 358 29.36 -2.71 -21.65
N ALA A 359 28.78 -3.29 -20.61
CA ALA A 359 27.38 -3.71 -20.56
C ALA A 359 26.64 -3.00 -19.45
N LEU A 360 25.42 -2.58 -19.73
CA LEU A 360 24.51 -1.94 -18.78
C LEU A 360 23.43 -2.96 -18.39
N VAL A 361 23.69 -3.69 -17.31
CA VAL A 361 22.77 -4.69 -16.78
C VAL A 361 22.19 -4.15 -15.48
N PRO A 362 20.87 -3.89 -15.41
CA PRO A 362 20.24 -3.42 -14.18
C PRO A 362 20.14 -4.55 -13.14
N HIS A 363 20.30 -4.22 -11.87
CA HIS A 363 20.02 -5.14 -10.77
C HIS A 363 18.51 -5.30 -10.58
N ASN A 364 17.91 -6.22 -11.33
CA ASN A 364 16.47 -6.48 -11.32
C ASN A 364 16.02 -7.22 -10.04
N GLY A 365 14.79 -6.93 -9.59
CA GLY A 365 14.14 -7.63 -8.49
C GLY A 365 13.35 -8.86 -8.93
N PRO A 366 12.74 -9.56 -7.95
CA PRO A 366 12.03 -10.81 -8.24
C PRO A 366 10.66 -10.60 -8.89
N LYS A 367 9.99 -9.47 -8.61
CA LYS A 367 8.63 -9.22 -9.10
C LYS A 367 8.64 -8.88 -10.59
N ASP A 368 7.64 -9.41 -11.30
CA ASP A 368 7.43 -9.17 -12.73
C ASP A 368 6.00 -8.74 -13.01
N ASP A 369 5.82 -8.03 -14.11
CA ASP A 369 4.51 -7.61 -14.61
C ASP A 369 4.52 -7.79 -16.14
N PRO A 370 3.59 -8.58 -16.70
CA PRO A 370 3.59 -8.87 -18.13
C PRO A 370 3.22 -7.66 -18.99
N ALA A 371 2.60 -6.63 -18.41
CA ALA A 371 2.15 -5.45 -19.14
C ALA A 371 3.21 -4.35 -19.18
N HIS A 372 3.89 -4.11 -18.06
CA HIS A 372 4.81 -2.99 -17.94
C HIS A 372 6.11 -3.36 -17.22
N PRO A 373 7.25 -2.78 -17.65
CA PRO A 373 8.48 -2.83 -16.87
C PRO A 373 8.34 -2.03 -15.56
N ALA A 374 9.35 -2.11 -14.72
CA ALA A 374 9.52 -1.25 -13.56
C ALA A 374 9.47 0.24 -13.96
N ILE A 375 9.19 1.12 -12.99
CA ILE A 375 9.17 2.57 -13.22
C ILE A 375 10.58 3.06 -13.52
N TYR A 376 10.75 3.77 -14.64
CA TYR A 376 12.02 4.34 -15.07
C TYR A 376 11.85 5.73 -15.69
N PRO A 377 12.88 6.59 -15.65
CA PRO A 377 12.87 7.88 -16.32
C PRO A 377 13.07 7.70 -17.83
N THR A 378 12.39 8.48 -18.63
CA THR A 378 12.54 8.45 -20.11
C THR A 378 13.81 9.16 -20.62
N GLY A 379 14.42 9.97 -19.76
CA GLY A 379 15.50 10.88 -20.15
C GLY A 379 15.02 12.21 -20.74
N GLU A 380 13.72 12.37 -20.96
CA GLU A 380 13.17 13.64 -21.38
C GLU A 380 13.28 14.70 -20.26
N THR A 381 13.46 15.96 -20.67
CA THR A 381 13.54 17.08 -19.72
C THR A 381 12.17 17.73 -19.54
N PRO A 382 11.81 18.14 -18.30
CA PRO A 382 10.57 18.83 -18.06
C PRO A 382 10.47 20.12 -18.91
N SER A 383 9.33 20.32 -19.57
CA SER A 383 9.06 21.52 -20.36
C SER A 383 8.93 22.79 -19.50
N LYS A 384 8.64 22.63 -18.21
CA LYS A 384 8.54 23.67 -17.19
C LYS A 384 9.24 23.22 -15.91
N ARG A 385 9.59 24.18 -15.05
CA ARG A 385 10.12 23.87 -13.72
C ARG A 385 9.07 23.06 -12.93
N LEU A 386 9.46 21.90 -12.45
CA LEU A 386 8.60 21.06 -11.61
C LEU A 386 8.45 21.69 -10.21
N ASP A 387 7.26 21.60 -9.64
CA ASP A 387 7.04 21.92 -8.25
C ASP A 387 7.84 20.97 -7.35
N LEU A 388 8.15 21.41 -6.12
CA LEU A 388 9.02 20.70 -5.19
C LEU A 388 8.61 19.22 -4.96
N LYS A 389 7.31 18.93 -4.86
CA LYS A 389 6.82 17.57 -4.69
C LYS A 389 7.10 16.70 -5.91
N TYR A 390 6.88 17.23 -7.08
CA TYR A 390 7.17 16.55 -8.36
C TYR A 390 8.67 16.33 -8.55
N MET A 391 9.48 17.35 -8.24
CA MET A 391 10.94 17.23 -8.27
C MET A 391 11.45 16.12 -7.37
N ARG A 392 10.95 16.03 -6.13
CA ARG A 392 11.35 15.00 -5.17
C ARG A 392 11.05 13.58 -5.66
N ILE A 393 9.85 13.37 -6.19
CA ILE A 393 9.47 12.05 -6.72
C ILE A 393 10.24 11.73 -8.00
N TYR A 394 10.43 12.70 -8.90
CA TYR A 394 11.24 12.52 -10.10
C TYR A 394 12.71 12.20 -9.76
N ASP A 395 13.33 12.94 -8.84
CA ASP A 395 14.70 12.68 -8.37
C ASP A 395 14.83 11.29 -7.75
N LEU A 396 13.82 10.86 -6.98
CA LEU A 396 13.78 9.52 -6.38
C LEU A 396 13.78 8.44 -7.47
N VAL A 397 12.95 8.57 -8.50
CA VAL A 397 12.89 7.65 -9.65
C VAL A 397 14.23 7.64 -10.41
N VAL A 398 14.78 8.82 -10.74
CA VAL A 398 16.03 8.93 -11.50
C VAL A 398 17.21 8.33 -10.75
N ARG A 399 17.39 8.69 -9.46
CA ARG A 399 18.49 8.15 -8.66
C ARG A 399 18.38 6.65 -8.43
N ARG A 400 17.16 6.15 -8.24
CA ARG A 400 16.91 4.70 -8.14
C ARG A 400 17.31 3.99 -9.43
N TYR A 401 16.88 4.50 -10.58
CA TYR A 401 17.24 3.97 -11.89
C TYR A 401 18.75 3.94 -12.12
N ILE A 402 19.44 5.06 -11.85
CA ILE A 402 20.91 5.12 -11.98
C ILE A 402 21.59 4.12 -11.02
N ALA A 403 21.11 4.02 -9.78
CA ALA A 403 21.66 3.14 -8.77
C ALA A 403 21.60 1.66 -9.19
N THR A 404 20.57 1.24 -9.94
CA THR A 404 20.44 -0.17 -10.38
C THR A 404 21.57 -0.65 -11.27
N PHE A 405 22.31 0.27 -11.91
CA PHE A 405 23.48 -0.04 -12.77
C PHE A 405 24.79 0.16 -12.03
N SER A 406 24.77 0.66 -10.81
CA SER A 406 25.98 0.93 -10.02
C SER A 406 26.60 -0.36 -9.48
N ASP A 407 27.81 -0.26 -8.95
CA ASP A 407 28.44 -1.37 -8.24
C ASP A 407 27.83 -1.53 -6.86
N SER A 408 27.97 -2.73 -6.29
CA SER A 408 27.60 -3.00 -4.90
C SER A 408 28.39 -2.12 -3.93
N ALA A 409 27.78 -1.81 -2.80
CA ALA A 409 28.48 -1.22 -1.67
C ALA A 409 29.16 -2.32 -0.86
N ILE A 410 30.42 -2.09 -0.47
CA ILE A 410 31.21 -3.04 0.30
C ILE A 410 31.41 -2.50 1.71
N VAL A 411 31.03 -3.30 2.70
CA VAL A 411 31.09 -2.96 4.12
C VAL A 411 31.88 -4.03 4.87
N SER A 412 32.89 -3.64 5.63
CA SER A 412 33.50 -4.54 6.61
C SER A 412 32.66 -4.49 7.88
N GLU A 413 32.25 -5.66 8.38
CA GLU A 413 31.56 -5.83 9.65
C GLU A 413 32.42 -6.69 10.59
N ILE A 414 32.75 -6.14 11.75
CA ILE A 414 33.38 -6.86 12.86
C ILE A 414 32.31 -7.22 13.87
N ILE A 415 32.25 -8.49 14.25
CA ILE A 415 31.36 -8.98 15.30
C ILE A 415 32.24 -9.75 16.29
N MET A 416 32.11 -9.39 17.56
CA MET A 416 32.78 -10.08 18.66
C MET A 416 31.74 -10.54 19.69
N LYS A 417 31.91 -11.76 20.19
CA LYS A 417 31.16 -12.31 21.32
C LYS A 417 32.12 -12.43 22.51
N GLY A 418 31.78 -11.78 23.59
CA GLY A 418 32.49 -11.88 24.86
C GLY A 418 31.55 -12.43 25.94
N CYS A 419 32.07 -13.27 26.82
CA CYS A 419 31.27 -13.84 27.91
C CYS A 419 31.92 -13.55 29.27
N VAL A 420 31.10 -13.30 30.29
CA VAL A 420 31.47 -13.05 31.69
C VAL A 420 30.30 -13.51 32.59
N ALA A 421 30.57 -14.05 33.73
CA ALA A 421 29.58 -14.55 34.68
C ALA A 421 28.53 -15.48 34.02
N LYS A 422 28.97 -16.36 33.09
CA LYS A 422 28.13 -17.32 32.33
C LYS A 422 27.12 -16.64 31.40
N ARG A 423 27.23 -15.31 31.14
CA ARG A 423 26.37 -14.57 30.22
C ARG A 423 27.19 -13.98 29.10
N CYS A 424 26.63 -13.97 27.89
CA CYS A 424 27.35 -13.53 26.72
C CYS A 424 26.82 -12.22 26.18
N PHE A 425 27.73 -11.42 25.61
CA PHE A 425 27.49 -10.09 25.09
C PHE A 425 28.11 -9.97 23.70
N ARG A 426 27.60 -9.05 22.88
CA ARG A 426 28.09 -8.79 21.54
C ARG A 426 28.57 -7.35 21.39
N ALA A 427 29.73 -7.19 20.79
CA ALA A 427 30.17 -5.92 20.24
C ALA A 427 30.19 -6.02 18.72
N SER A 428 29.69 -5.01 18.02
CA SER A 428 29.70 -4.96 16.57
C SER A 428 30.12 -3.59 16.06
N GLY A 429 30.86 -3.59 14.96
CA GLY A 429 31.27 -2.37 14.25
C GLY A 429 31.15 -2.56 12.74
N ARG A 430 30.93 -1.45 12.03
CA ARG A 430 30.82 -1.43 10.58
C ARG A 430 31.62 -0.29 10.00
N LYS A 431 32.26 -0.52 8.86
CA LYS A 431 33.00 0.48 8.08
C LYS A 431 32.69 0.31 6.62
N ILE A 432 32.31 1.38 5.93
CA ILE A 432 32.12 1.36 4.48
C ILE A 432 33.49 1.36 3.79
N ILE A 433 33.81 0.30 3.05
CA ILE A 433 35.04 0.18 2.26
C ILE A 433 34.84 0.80 0.87
N LYS A 434 33.72 0.49 0.23
CA LYS A 434 33.34 1.03 -1.09
C LYS A 434 31.88 1.48 -1.03
N LYS A 435 31.61 2.75 -1.35
CA LYS A 435 30.24 3.27 -1.32
C LYS A 435 29.35 2.68 -2.40
N GLY A 436 29.90 2.41 -3.60
CA GLY A 436 29.10 1.88 -4.71
C GLY A 436 27.87 2.70 -5.00
N TRP A 437 26.70 2.04 -5.10
CA TRP A 437 25.41 2.69 -5.35
C TRP A 437 24.97 3.70 -4.28
N LEU A 438 25.48 3.64 -3.07
CA LEU A 438 25.18 4.60 -2.00
C LEU A 438 25.59 6.03 -2.36
N GLU A 439 26.56 6.22 -3.27
CA GLU A 439 26.93 7.56 -3.73
C GLU A 439 25.81 8.24 -4.52
N THR A 440 25.06 7.46 -5.30
CA THR A 440 23.97 7.96 -6.11
C THR A 440 22.66 8.02 -5.34
N TYR A 441 22.41 6.96 -4.54
CA TYR A 441 21.16 6.78 -3.81
C TYR A 441 21.33 7.11 -2.33
N HIS A 442 21.53 8.40 -2.03
CA HIS A 442 21.86 8.92 -0.70
C HIS A 442 20.67 8.83 0.30
N PHE A 443 19.49 8.40 -0.13
CA PHE A 443 18.33 8.17 0.74
C PHE A 443 18.52 6.98 1.68
N TYR A 444 19.39 6.06 1.33
CA TYR A 444 19.78 4.93 2.17
C TYR A 444 21.13 5.21 2.82
N ARG A 445 21.24 5.00 4.15
CA ARG A 445 22.47 5.23 4.90
C ARG A 445 22.82 3.99 5.71
N ILE A 446 24.11 3.68 5.74
CA ILE A 446 24.70 2.67 6.63
C ILE A 446 25.39 3.44 7.75
N GLU A 447 24.99 3.16 9.00
CA GLU A 447 25.66 3.73 10.17
C GLU A 447 27.02 3.07 10.34
N GLU A 448 28.08 3.87 10.42
CA GLU A 448 29.43 3.40 10.69
C GLU A 448 29.72 3.47 12.18
N LYS A 449 30.24 2.40 12.75
CA LYS A 449 30.73 2.31 14.13
C LYS A 449 32.07 1.58 14.10
N PHE A 450 33.14 2.24 14.50
CA PHE A 450 34.44 1.61 14.52
C PHE A 450 34.66 0.86 15.84
N ILE A 451 35.04 -0.42 15.75
CA ILE A 451 35.62 -1.19 16.87
C ILE A 451 36.88 -1.90 16.39
N PRO A 452 37.91 -2.09 17.27
CA PRO A 452 39.07 -2.89 16.90
C PRO A 452 38.68 -4.37 16.82
N LYS A 453 39.36 -5.13 15.94
CA LYS A 453 39.29 -6.58 15.93
C LYS A 453 40.17 -7.14 17.03
N ILE A 454 39.61 -7.93 17.92
CA ILE A 454 40.30 -8.55 19.03
C ILE A 454 40.32 -10.05 18.88
N THR A 455 41.46 -10.67 19.16
CA THR A 455 41.65 -12.12 19.00
C THR A 455 40.87 -12.89 20.09
N VAL A 456 40.36 -14.08 19.71
CA VAL A 456 39.71 -15.02 20.64
C VAL A 456 40.69 -15.38 21.78
N GLY A 457 40.16 -15.49 22.98
CA GLY A 457 40.93 -15.82 24.20
C GLY A 457 41.44 -14.60 25.00
N ILE A 458 41.37 -13.40 24.44
CA ILE A 458 41.76 -12.18 25.14
C ILE A 458 40.71 -11.79 26.19
N ASP A 459 41.19 -11.44 27.37
CA ASP A 459 40.40 -10.90 28.46
C ASP A 459 40.41 -9.36 28.39
N ILE A 460 39.22 -8.78 28.32
CA ILE A 460 39.03 -7.32 28.25
C ILE A 460 38.59 -6.83 29.63
N PRO A 461 39.37 -5.95 30.30
CA PRO A 461 38.95 -5.38 31.57
C PRO A 461 37.62 -4.64 31.47
N VAL A 462 36.70 -4.98 32.35
CA VAL A 462 35.40 -4.31 32.48
C VAL A 462 35.60 -2.94 33.11
N LYS A 463 35.11 -1.89 32.50
CA LYS A 463 35.19 -0.50 33.00
C LYS A 463 33.88 0.00 33.56
N GLU A 464 32.76 -0.45 32.98
CA GLU A 464 31.45 -0.01 33.41
C GLU A 464 30.43 -1.14 33.24
N VAL A 465 29.58 -1.34 34.25
CA VAL A 465 28.45 -2.29 34.24
C VAL A 465 27.19 -1.53 34.64
N LYS A 466 26.26 -1.37 33.71
CA LYS A 466 24.98 -0.69 33.97
C LYS A 466 23.79 -1.63 33.81
N ILE A 467 22.88 -1.56 34.76
CA ILE A 467 21.56 -2.18 34.62
C ILE A 467 20.67 -1.22 33.86
N ILE A 468 20.20 -1.63 32.68
CA ILE A 468 19.24 -0.87 31.86
C ILE A 468 17.87 -1.43 32.10
N ARG A 469 17.02 -0.66 32.79
CA ARG A 469 15.60 -0.96 32.90
C ARG A 469 14.89 -0.49 31.64
N SER A 470 14.19 -1.38 31.00
CA SER A 470 13.31 -1.12 29.85
C SER A 470 11.94 -1.73 30.09
N TYR A 471 11.04 -1.58 29.13
CA TYR A 471 9.71 -2.16 29.19
C TYR A 471 9.41 -2.82 27.88
N THR A 472 8.60 -3.87 27.91
CA THR A 472 7.99 -4.42 26.69
C THR A 472 7.28 -3.30 25.95
N ARG A 473 7.31 -3.34 24.60
CA ARG A 473 6.73 -2.27 23.77
C ARG A 473 5.52 -2.82 23.03
N PRO A 474 4.46 -2.01 22.92
CA PRO A 474 3.32 -2.38 22.12
C PRO A 474 3.67 -2.40 20.64
N VAL A 475 2.87 -3.12 19.84
CA VAL A 475 2.94 -3.08 18.38
C VAL A 475 2.73 -1.65 17.89
N LYS A 476 3.38 -1.31 16.78
CA LYS A 476 3.15 -0.03 16.11
C LYS A 476 1.82 -0.08 15.38
N LEU A 477 1.01 0.97 15.50
CA LEU A 477 -0.15 1.15 14.65
C LEU A 477 0.28 1.25 13.18
N TYR A 478 -0.60 0.84 12.30
CA TYR A 478 -0.39 1.09 10.88
C TYR A 478 -0.35 2.59 10.58
N ASP A 479 0.48 2.97 9.64
CA ASP A 479 0.34 4.16 8.83
C ASP A 479 -0.08 3.75 7.40
N ARG A 480 -0.27 4.72 6.51
CA ARG A 480 -0.74 4.43 5.14
C ARG A 480 0.24 3.55 4.35
N ALA A 481 1.54 3.72 4.54
CA ALA A 481 2.55 2.94 3.84
C ALA A 481 2.65 1.51 4.38
N SER A 482 2.71 1.34 5.69
CA SER A 482 2.75 0.01 6.30
C SER A 482 1.46 -0.79 6.08
N LEU A 483 0.30 -0.11 5.99
CA LEU A 483 -0.96 -0.75 5.63
C LEU A 483 -0.96 -1.18 4.15
N LEU A 484 -0.43 -0.36 3.25
CA LEU A 484 -0.27 -0.71 1.84
C LEU A 484 0.64 -1.94 1.69
N ARG A 485 1.79 -1.98 2.37
CA ARG A 485 2.69 -3.15 2.39
C ARG A 485 2.00 -4.41 2.94
N TRP A 486 1.14 -4.27 3.94
CA TRP A 486 0.34 -5.40 4.44
C TRP A 486 -0.63 -5.90 3.37
N MET A 487 -1.36 -5.02 2.67
CA MET A 487 -2.26 -5.41 1.57
C MET A 487 -1.50 -6.12 0.44
N GLU A 488 -0.29 -5.68 0.10
CA GLU A 488 0.57 -6.35 -0.88
C GLU A 488 0.98 -7.75 -0.44
N ARG A 489 1.43 -7.90 0.81
CA ARG A 489 1.83 -9.19 1.37
C ARG A 489 0.68 -10.18 1.43
N GLU A 490 -0.52 -9.70 1.76
CA GLU A 490 -1.74 -10.51 1.79
C GLU A 490 -2.34 -10.75 0.39
N ASN A 491 -1.75 -10.14 -0.64
CA ASN A 491 -2.19 -10.24 -2.03
C ASN A 491 -3.68 -9.86 -2.22
N ILE A 492 -4.10 -8.75 -1.60
CA ILE A 492 -5.45 -8.19 -1.72
C ILE A 492 -5.42 -6.82 -2.38
N GLY A 493 -6.40 -6.58 -3.26
CA GLY A 493 -6.43 -5.40 -4.12
C GLY A 493 -5.27 -5.39 -5.13
N THR A 494 -5.33 -4.48 -6.08
CA THR A 494 -4.29 -4.30 -7.10
C THR A 494 -3.47 -3.04 -6.86
N GLU A 495 -2.39 -2.87 -7.61
CA GLU A 495 -1.54 -1.68 -7.59
C GLU A 495 -2.37 -0.40 -7.75
N SER A 496 -3.36 -0.43 -8.64
CA SER A 496 -4.23 0.71 -8.91
C SER A 496 -5.25 1.00 -7.80
N THR A 497 -5.65 0.02 -6.99
CA THR A 497 -6.78 0.14 -6.06
C THR A 497 -6.40 0.25 -4.59
N ARG A 498 -5.24 -0.28 -4.17
CA ARG A 498 -4.84 -0.31 -2.74
C ARG A 498 -4.84 1.06 -2.08
N ALA A 499 -4.24 2.05 -2.74
CA ALA A 499 -4.17 3.41 -2.20
C ALA A 499 -5.57 4.04 -2.05
N GLU A 500 -6.47 3.82 -3.01
CA GLU A 500 -7.84 4.32 -2.99
C GLU A 500 -8.67 3.64 -1.89
N ILE A 501 -8.48 2.34 -1.68
CA ILE A 501 -9.15 1.58 -0.60
C ILE A 501 -8.75 2.15 0.76
N ILE A 502 -7.45 2.38 0.99
CA ILE A 502 -6.98 3.03 2.23
C ILE A 502 -7.65 4.40 2.39
N ASP A 503 -7.66 5.25 1.37
CA ASP A 503 -8.32 6.56 1.43
C ASP A 503 -9.82 6.46 1.67
N THR A 504 -10.48 5.42 1.15
CA THR A 504 -11.90 5.17 1.38
C THR A 504 -12.21 4.91 2.84
N LEU A 505 -11.35 4.18 3.58
CA LEU A 505 -11.51 3.99 5.03
C LEU A 505 -11.54 5.34 5.77
N PHE A 506 -10.66 6.28 5.38
CA PHE A 506 -10.62 7.63 5.94
C PHE A 506 -11.84 8.46 5.53
N LYS A 507 -12.21 8.47 4.26
CA LYS A 507 -13.37 9.20 3.74
C LYS A 507 -14.68 8.75 4.37
N ARG A 508 -14.82 7.47 4.69
CA ARG A 508 -15.99 6.89 5.38
C ARG A 508 -15.99 7.17 6.89
N GLY A 509 -14.89 7.71 7.41
CA GLY A 509 -14.75 7.98 8.85
C GLY A 509 -14.57 6.72 9.70
N TYR A 510 -14.17 5.59 9.11
CA TYR A 510 -13.88 4.36 9.84
C TYR A 510 -12.55 4.43 10.57
N VAL A 511 -11.62 5.19 10.02
CA VAL A 511 -10.27 5.37 10.58
C VAL A 511 -9.83 6.83 10.49
N SER A 512 -8.83 7.21 11.31
CA SER A 512 -8.29 8.58 11.37
C SER A 512 -6.82 8.58 11.80
N GLY A 513 -6.15 9.71 11.59
CA GLY A 513 -4.80 9.99 12.09
C GLY A 513 -3.67 9.47 11.18
N ARG A 514 -2.45 9.95 11.42
CA ARG A 514 -1.22 9.49 10.73
C ARG A 514 -0.90 8.05 11.15
N ASN A 515 -0.83 7.79 12.44
CA ASN A 515 -0.91 6.45 13.02
C ASN A 515 -2.39 6.09 13.04
N ILE A 516 -2.78 5.14 12.22
CA ILE A 516 -4.18 4.85 11.91
C ILE A 516 -4.88 4.32 13.16
N LYS A 517 -5.86 5.07 13.64
CA LYS A 517 -6.76 4.69 14.73
C LYS A 517 -8.13 4.36 14.16
N VAL A 518 -8.80 3.40 14.75
CA VAL A 518 -10.17 3.04 14.36
C VAL A 518 -11.16 3.90 15.16
N SER A 519 -12.16 4.44 14.47
CA SER A 519 -13.25 5.21 15.11
C SER A 519 -14.29 4.27 15.73
N GLU A 520 -15.14 4.80 16.58
CA GLU A 520 -16.31 4.05 17.12
C GLU A 520 -17.16 3.47 16.00
N LEU A 521 -17.41 4.26 14.93
CA LEU A 521 -18.12 3.79 13.75
C LEU A 521 -17.41 2.60 13.08
N GLY A 522 -16.08 2.67 12.96
CA GLY A 522 -15.27 1.56 12.40
C GLY A 522 -15.38 0.29 13.24
N ILE A 523 -15.33 0.42 14.57
CA ILE A 523 -15.49 -0.72 15.50
C ILE A 523 -16.89 -1.31 15.37
N GLU A 524 -17.92 -0.49 15.36
CA GLU A 524 -19.32 -0.94 15.23
C GLU A 524 -19.56 -1.67 13.91
N VAL A 525 -19.03 -1.14 12.81
CA VAL A 525 -19.14 -1.76 11.48
C VAL A 525 -18.46 -3.14 11.46
N VAL A 526 -17.27 -3.26 12.02
CA VAL A 526 -16.57 -4.56 12.10
C VAL A 526 -17.35 -5.52 13.03
N ASN A 527 -17.89 -5.06 14.14
CA ASN A 527 -18.68 -5.91 15.04
C ASN A 527 -19.92 -6.48 14.36
N ILE A 528 -20.65 -5.64 13.60
CA ILE A 528 -21.80 -6.08 12.83
C ILE A 528 -21.37 -7.11 11.77
N ILE A 529 -20.27 -6.85 11.05
CA ILE A 529 -19.75 -7.77 10.03
C ILE A 529 -19.30 -9.07 10.68
N SER A 530 -18.61 -9.02 11.82
CA SER A 530 -18.17 -10.24 12.55
C SER A 530 -19.34 -11.13 12.96
N LYS A 531 -20.47 -10.51 13.31
CA LYS A 531 -21.67 -11.25 13.73
C LYS A 531 -22.39 -11.89 12.55
N TYR A 532 -22.60 -11.15 11.47
CA TYR A 532 -23.48 -11.58 10.36
C TYR A 532 -22.77 -12.00 9.08
N PHE A 533 -21.52 -11.54 8.86
CA PHE A 533 -20.76 -11.74 7.65
C PHE A 533 -19.28 -12.05 7.93
N PRO A 534 -18.96 -12.99 8.85
CA PRO A 534 -17.57 -13.20 9.31
C PRO A 534 -16.62 -13.56 8.17
N GLU A 535 -17.11 -14.18 7.09
CA GLU A 535 -16.29 -14.53 5.91
C GLU A 535 -15.71 -13.29 5.20
N LEU A 536 -16.38 -12.13 5.33
CA LEU A 536 -15.89 -10.87 4.73
C LEU A 536 -14.67 -10.30 5.44
N LEU A 537 -14.37 -10.74 6.66
CA LEU A 537 -13.19 -10.31 7.41
C LEU A 537 -11.92 -11.05 6.96
N SER A 538 -12.09 -12.18 6.26
CA SER A 538 -10.97 -13.01 5.80
C SER A 538 -10.37 -12.50 4.50
N THR A 539 -9.02 -12.39 4.45
CA THR A 539 -8.30 -12.12 3.20
C THR A 539 -8.39 -13.29 2.21
N ALA A 540 -8.62 -14.51 2.69
CA ALA A 540 -8.66 -15.71 1.84
C ALA A 540 -9.78 -15.64 0.78
N LEU A 541 -10.97 -15.16 1.16
CA LEU A 541 -12.08 -14.99 0.21
C LEU A 541 -11.74 -13.98 -0.89
N THR A 542 -11.14 -12.86 -0.50
CA THR A 542 -10.71 -11.82 -1.44
C THR A 542 -9.64 -12.35 -2.39
N ARG A 543 -8.64 -13.04 -1.85
CA ARG A 543 -7.53 -13.64 -2.63
C ARG A 543 -8.06 -14.62 -3.67
N ARG A 544 -8.99 -15.49 -3.31
CA ARG A 544 -9.62 -16.43 -4.24
C ARG A 544 -10.24 -15.72 -5.45
N PHE A 545 -10.95 -14.62 -5.25
CA PHE A 545 -11.52 -13.86 -6.37
C PHE A 545 -10.46 -13.10 -7.17
N GLU A 546 -9.37 -12.62 -6.56
CA GLU A 546 -8.23 -12.06 -7.32
C GLU A 546 -7.55 -13.12 -8.20
N GLU A 547 -7.40 -14.35 -7.69
CA GLU A 547 -6.90 -15.50 -8.47
C GLU A 547 -7.83 -15.83 -9.65
N TYR A 548 -9.15 -15.81 -9.46
CA TYR A 548 -10.11 -16.01 -10.55
C TYR A 548 -10.03 -14.92 -11.63
N LEU A 549 -9.85 -13.66 -11.22
CA LEU A 549 -9.63 -12.56 -12.18
C LEU A 549 -8.35 -12.78 -12.99
N GLN A 550 -7.28 -13.24 -12.33
CA GLN A 550 -6.04 -13.59 -13.01
C GLN A 550 -6.22 -14.79 -13.94
N ASP A 551 -7.04 -15.77 -13.58
CA ASP A 551 -7.37 -16.91 -14.43
C ASP A 551 -8.20 -16.51 -15.66
N ILE A 552 -9.03 -15.47 -15.57
CA ILE A 552 -9.70 -14.89 -16.74
C ILE A 552 -8.66 -14.28 -17.68
N ILE A 553 -7.71 -13.48 -17.16
CA ILE A 553 -6.63 -12.86 -17.96
C ILE A 553 -5.84 -13.94 -18.69
N ASN A 554 -5.54 -15.05 -18.01
CA ASN A 554 -4.79 -16.17 -18.57
C ASN A 554 -5.63 -17.10 -19.48
N GLY A 555 -6.92 -16.79 -19.70
CA GLY A 555 -7.83 -17.61 -20.52
C GLY A 555 -8.23 -18.96 -19.91
N ARG A 556 -7.94 -19.18 -18.62
CA ARG A 556 -8.25 -20.43 -17.89
C ARG A 556 -9.66 -20.47 -17.32
N MET A 557 -10.31 -19.33 -17.14
CA MET A 557 -11.64 -19.21 -16.55
C MET A 557 -12.51 -18.23 -17.34
N LYS A 558 -13.82 -18.47 -17.37
CA LYS A 558 -14.80 -17.56 -18.01
C LYS A 558 -15.40 -16.62 -16.96
N ARG A 559 -15.64 -15.36 -17.33
CA ARG A 559 -16.30 -14.35 -16.50
C ARG A 559 -17.60 -14.86 -15.88
N SER A 560 -18.46 -15.51 -16.70
CA SER A 560 -19.76 -16.02 -16.24
C SER A 560 -19.69 -16.99 -15.07
N VAL A 561 -18.62 -17.80 -14.98
CA VAL A 561 -18.40 -18.75 -13.88
C VAL A 561 -18.09 -17.98 -12.59
N VAL A 562 -17.20 -16.98 -12.69
CA VAL A 562 -16.79 -16.15 -11.53
C VAL A 562 -17.97 -15.35 -10.98
N ILE A 563 -18.78 -14.75 -11.87
CA ILE A 563 -19.97 -13.97 -11.47
C ILE A 563 -21.03 -14.87 -10.83
N LYS A 564 -21.27 -16.06 -11.38
CA LYS A 564 -22.19 -17.04 -10.79
C LYS A 564 -21.75 -17.42 -9.36
N GLU A 565 -20.48 -17.73 -9.16
CA GLU A 565 -19.98 -18.08 -7.83
C GLU A 565 -20.10 -16.89 -6.85
N ALA A 566 -19.83 -15.67 -7.30
CA ALA A 566 -20.04 -14.48 -6.47
C ALA A 566 -21.50 -14.31 -6.04
N ILE A 567 -22.44 -14.50 -6.95
CA ILE A 567 -23.88 -14.47 -6.66
C ILE A 567 -24.25 -15.55 -5.65
N ASP A 568 -23.76 -16.78 -5.82
CA ASP A 568 -24.05 -17.90 -4.92
C ASP A 568 -23.52 -17.63 -3.49
N VAL A 569 -22.32 -17.07 -3.38
CA VAL A 569 -21.74 -16.69 -2.07
C VAL A 569 -22.56 -15.57 -1.43
N VAL A 570 -22.85 -14.49 -2.17
CA VAL A 570 -23.63 -13.35 -1.64
C VAL A 570 -25.05 -13.79 -1.25
N ASN A 571 -25.69 -14.68 -2.02
CA ASN A 571 -26.98 -15.24 -1.67
C ASN A 571 -26.98 -15.96 -0.32
N LYS A 572 -25.99 -16.83 -0.10
CA LYS A 572 -25.81 -17.55 1.17
C LYS A 572 -25.65 -16.59 2.34
N LEU A 573 -24.82 -15.54 2.17
CA LEU A 573 -24.59 -14.53 3.18
C LEU A 573 -25.84 -13.73 3.51
N ILE A 574 -26.56 -13.26 2.51
CA ILE A 574 -27.78 -12.45 2.69
C ILE A 574 -28.93 -13.30 3.28
N LYS A 575 -29.05 -14.56 2.89
CA LYS A 575 -30.05 -15.48 3.47
C LYS A 575 -29.81 -15.65 4.98
N ARG A 576 -28.57 -16.03 5.37
CA ARG A 576 -28.20 -16.15 6.77
C ARG A 576 -28.43 -14.84 7.55
N PHE A 577 -27.99 -13.71 6.98
CA PHE A 577 -28.21 -12.41 7.58
C PHE A 577 -29.68 -12.12 7.89
N ARG A 578 -30.59 -12.41 6.93
CA ARG A 578 -32.03 -12.20 7.15
C ARG A 578 -32.61 -13.07 8.25
N GLU A 579 -32.22 -14.34 8.31
CA GLU A 579 -32.64 -15.27 9.34
C GLU A 579 -32.16 -14.80 10.72
N GLU A 580 -30.89 -14.49 10.88
CA GLU A 580 -30.31 -14.10 12.18
C GLU A 580 -30.67 -12.67 12.62
N ALA A 581 -30.81 -11.70 11.69
CA ALA A 581 -31.06 -10.30 12.05
C ALA A 581 -32.49 -10.06 12.52
N ILE A 582 -33.48 -10.79 12.00
CA ILE A 582 -34.88 -10.68 12.43
C ILE A 582 -35.04 -11.13 13.89
N ASP A 583 -34.42 -12.25 14.25
CA ASP A 583 -34.48 -12.82 15.59
C ASP A 583 -33.77 -11.93 16.64
N ASN A 584 -32.66 -11.30 16.26
CA ASN A 584 -31.86 -10.49 17.17
C ASN A 584 -32.44 -9.07 17.42
N ILE A 585 -33.08 -8.43 16.41
CA ILE A 585 -33.68 -7.09 16.59
C ILE A 585 -34.82 -7.15 17.59
N ASN A 586 -35.59 -8.25 17.61
CA ASN A 586 -36.73 -8.44 18.52
C ASN A 586 -36.31 -8.77 19.97
N ASN A 587 -35.05 -9.20 20.18
CA ASN A 587 -34.53 -9.67 21.47
C ASN A 587 -33.46 -8.75 22.09
N GLU A 588 -33.05 -7.62 21.46
CA GLU A 588 -32.03 -6.72 22.02
C GLU A 588 -32.66 -5.86 23.17
N ASN A 589 -32.42 -6.28 24.41
CA ASN A 589 -32.61 -5.45 25.59
C ASN A 589 -31.66 -4.25 25.58
N LYS A 590 -32.16 -3.03 25.77
CA LYS A 590 -31.36 -1.77 25.80
C LYS A 590 -30.30 -1.73 26.93
N ASP A 591 -30.28 -2.70 27.83
CA ASP A 591 -29.36 -2.79 28.99
C ASP A 591 -28.06 -3.54 28.71
N GLN A 592 -27.77 -3.92 27.42
CA GLN A 592 -26.58 -4.71 27.08
C GLN A 592 -25.43 -3.86 26.56
N ARG A 593 -25.20 -2.66 27.13
CA ARG A 593 -24.07 -1.82 26.72
C ARG A 593 -22.91 -1.88 27.72
N CYS A 594 -21.68 -1.72 27.19
CA CYS A 594 -20.48 -1.62 28.00
C CYS A 594 -20.59 -0.44 28.98
N VAL A 595 -20.28 -0.69 30.24
CA VAL A 595 -20.32 0.31 31.31
C VAL A 595 -19.32 1.45 31.14
N ILE A 596 -18.34 1.32 30.21
CA ILE A 596 -17.31 2.32 29.94
C ILE A 596 -17.61 3.09 28.64
N CYS A 597 -17.76 2.38 27.49
CA CYS A 597 -17.73 3.01 26.15
C CYS A 597 -19.02 2.87 25.34
N ARG A 598 -20.08 2.31 25.89
CA ARG A 598 -21.40 2.11 25.24
C ARG A 598 -21.43 1.14 24.05
N LEU A 599 -20.30 0.55 23.64
CA LEU A 599 -20.29 -0.58 22.69
C LEU A 599 -21.10 -1.75 23.28
N GLU A 600 -21.49 -2.70 22.43
CA GLU A 600 -22.18 -3.91 22.86
C GLU A 600 -21.35 -4.66 23.93
N ARG A 601 -21.99 -5.07 25.00
CA ARG A 601 -21.36 -5.79 26.11
C ARG A 601 -20.96 -7.19 25.67
N ASP A 602 -19.78 -7.66 26.09
CA ASP A 602 -19.40 -9.06 25.99
C ASP A 602 -20.26 -9.89 26.96
N LYS A 603 -20.94 -10.92 26.44
CA LYS A 603 -21.82 -11.79 27.22
C LYS A 603 -21.09 -12.50 28.36
N ASN A 604 -19.78 -12.73 28.21
CA ASN A 604 -18.93 -13.39 29.19
C ASN A 604 -18.27 -12.42 30.18
N SER A 605 -18.48 -11.12 30.05
CA SER A 605 -17.87 -10.13 30.93
C SER A 605 -18.59 -10.03 32.27
N ILE A 606 -17.87 -10.29 33.35
CA ILE A 606 -18.34 -10.18 34.74
C ILE A 606 -18.62 -8.70 35.09
N TYR A 607 -17.83 -7.78 34.56
CA TYR A 607 -17.93 -6.34 34.87
C TYR A 607 -18.86 -5.58 33.94
N GLY A 608 -19.42 -6.23 32.92
CA GLY A 608 -20.23 -5.57 31.89
C GLY A 608 -19.44 -4.82 30.83
N PHE A 609 -18.24 -5.24 30.55
CA PHE A 609 -17.36 -4.68 29.53
C PHE A 609 -17.72 -5.16 28.12
N CYS A 610 -17.40 -4.37 27.10
CA CYS A 610 -17.31 -4.85 25.72
C CYS A 610 -16.06 -5.72 25.55
N TYR A 611 -15.96 -6.44 24.43
CA TYR A 611 -14.83 -7.33 24.17
C TYR A 611 -13.46 -6.63 24.27
N ILE A 612 -13.33 -5.35 23.86
CA ILE A 612 -12.07 -4.61 23.93
C ILE A 612 -11.68 -4.31 25.38
N HIS A 613 -12.63 -3.81 26.20
CA HIS A 613 -12.37 -3.55 27.61
C HIS A 613 -12.15 -4.84 28.41
N GLU A 614 -12.80 -5.93 28.00
CA GLU A 614 -12.56 -7.24 28.60
C GLU A 614 -11.12 -7.75 28.32
N ILE A 615 -10.63 -7.60 27.07
CA ILE A 615 -9.23 -7.88 26.73
C ILE A 615 -8.29 -6.99 27.54
N ALA A 616 -8.57 -5.69 27.63
CA ALA A 616 -7.76 -4.74 28.40
C ALA A 616 -7.69 -5.12 29.88
N TYR A 617 -8.81 -5.52 30.48
CA TYR A 617 -8.87 -5.98 31.86
C TYR A 617 -8.06 -7.27 32.06
N ARG A 618 -8.24 -8.26 31.20
CA ARG A 618 -7.46 -9.52 31.27
C ARG A 618 -5.97 -9.27 31.13
N ASN A 619 -5.56 -8.41 30.19
CA ASN A 619 -4.16 -8.05 30.04
C ASN A 619 -3.61 -7.35 31.29
N LEU A 620 -4.41 -6.47 31.90
CA LEU A 620 -4.03 -5.78 33.15
C LEU A 620 -3.81 -6.77 34.28
N VAL A 621 -4.70 -7.74 34.46
CA VAL A 621 -4.59 -8.76 35.52
C VAL A 621 -3.43 -9.71 35.26
N ASN A 622 -3.31 -10.23 34.04
CA ASN A 622 -2.27 -11.18 33.68
C ASN A 622 -0.84 -10.60 33.76
N THR A 623 -0.72 -9.30 33.45
CA THR A 623 0.59 -8.63 33.48
C THR A 623 1.05 -8.30 34.91
N PHE A 624 0.15 -8.27 35.88
CA PHE A 624 0.47 -7.94 37.27
C PHE A 624 1.52 -8.89 37.87
N GLU A 625 1.50 -10.18 37.52
CA GLU A 625 2.46 -11.14 38.03
C GLU A 625 3.91 -10.76 37.74
N ASN A 626 4.18 -10.24 36.54
CA ASN A 626 5.51 -9.76 36.16
C ASN A 626 5.98 -8.54 36.99
N TRP A 627 5.04 -7.71 37.44
CA TRP A 627 5.33 -6.54 38.29
C TRP A 627 5.43 -6.94 39.77
N ARG A 628 4.62 -7.91 40.18
CA ARG A 628 4.68 -8.50 41.53
C ARG A 628 6.03 -9.14 41.79
N SER A 629 6.56 -9.88 40.82
CA SER A 629 7.90 -10.49 40.89
C SER A 629 9.01 -9.41 40.97
N ASP A 630 8.73 -8.18 40.54
CA ASP A 630 9.63 -7.01 40.61
C ASP A 630 9.34 -6.14 41.86
N GLY A 631 8.56 -6.65 42.84
CA GLY A 631 8.31 -6.02 44.13
C GLY A 631 7.16 -5.02 44.18
N TYR A 632 6.26 -5.00 43.20
CA TYR A 632 5.11 -4.09 43.19
C TYR A 632 3.87 -4.78 43.79
N ASP A 633 3.17 -4.09 44.66
CA ASP A 633 1.80 -4.43 45.04
C ASP A 633 0.79 -3.96 43.99
N TRP A 634 -0.47 -4.38 44.10
CA TRP A 634 -1.50 -4.03 43.13
C TRP A 634 -1.72 -2.52 42.99
N SER A 635 -1.68 -1.78 44.09
CA SER A 635 -1.94 -0.33 44.08
C SER A 635 -0.83 0.45 43.35
N SER A 636 0.42 0.18 43.69
CA SER A 636 1.59 0.79 43.06
C SER A 636 1.74 0.37 41.58
N TYR A 637 1.39 -0.88 41.26
CA TYR A 637 1.33 -1.36 39.89
C TYR A 637 0.31 -0.57 39.06
N ILE A 638 -0.95 -0.49 39.49
CA ILE A 638 -2.04 0.24 38.80
C ILE A 638 -1.66 1.70 38.57
N GLU A 639 -1.05 2.36 39.56
CA GLU A 639 -0.60 3.74 39.41
C GLU A 639 0.51 3.88 38.35
N LYS A 640 1.47 2.95 38.35
CA LYS A 640 2.58 2.93 37.40
C LYS A 640 2.08 2.68 35.98
N ILE A 641 1.19 1.72 35.77
CA ILE A 641 0.59 1.38 34.46
C ILE A 641 -0.23 2.56 33.95
N TYR A 642 -1.04 3.20 34.77
CA TYR A 642 -1.85 4.34 34.38
C TYR A 642 -1.01 5.52 33.87
N ARG A 643 0.13 5.82 34.53
CA ARG A 643 1.05 6.89 34.12
C ARG A 643 1.92 6.56 32.93
N SER A 644 2.07 5.31 32.60
CA SER A 644 2.94 4.89 31.47
C SER A 644 2.39 5.38 30.12
N LYS A 645 3.28 5.92 29.29
CA LYS A 645 2.96 6.27 27.88
C LYS A 645 2.85 5.03 26.97
N LEU A 646 3.35 3.89 27.41
CA LEU A 646 3.29 2.63 26.68
C LEU A 646 1.95 1.91 26.86
N THR A 647 1.24 2.19 27.94
CA THR A 647 -0.05 1.59 28.26
C THR A 647 -1.12 2.03 27.27
N GLY A 648 -1.89 1.06 26.77
CA GLY A 648 -3.01 1.30 25.88
C GLY A 648 -4.15 2.11 26.52
N SER A 649 -4.92 2.83 25.72
CA SER A 649 -6.00 3.71 26.20
C SER A 649 -7.11 2.94 26.88
N TYR A 650 -7.54 1.80 26.35
CA TYR A 650 -8.59 0.98 26.96
C TYR A 650 -8.18 0.41 28.32
N VAL A 651 -6.88 0.14 28.53
CA VAL A 651 -6.38 -0.26 29.85
C VAL A 651 -6.52 0.88 30.85
N LYS A 652 -6.23 2.11 30.44
CA LYS A 652 -6.37 3.30 31.30
C LYS A 652 -7.84 3.55 31.67
N GLU A 653 -8.75 3.39 30.72
CA GLU A 653 -10.19 3.49 30.95
C GLU A 653 -10.70 2.44 31.94
N VAL A 654 -10.22 1.20 31.82
CA VAL A 654 -10.49 0.12 32.80
C VAL A 654 -9.97 0.48 34.19
N ILE A 655 -8.75 1.01 34.29
CA ILE A 655 -8.17 1.45 35.58
C ILE A 655 -9.02 2.58 36.20
N GLU A 656 -9.46 3.54 35.42
CA GLU A 656 -10.33 4.62 35.89
C GLU A 656 -11.68 4.10 36.41
N TYR A 657 -12.29 3.15 35.71
CA TYR A 657 -13.51 2.49 36.13
C TYR A 657 -13.30 1.75 37.46
N LEU A 658 -12.24 0.95 37.60
CA LEU A 658 -11.93 0.24 38.83
C LEU A 658 -11.71 1.19 40.03
N ARG A 659 -11.01 2.32 39.83
CA ARG A 659 -10.77 3.32 40.85
C ARG A 659 -12.07 4.00 41.34
N ARG A 660 -12.99 4.29 40.42
CA ARG A 660 -14.28 4.87 40.77
C ARG A 660 -15.10 3.90 41.63
N ARG A 661 -15.11 2.63 41.26
CA ARG A 661 -15.85 1.59 41.98
C ARG A 661 -15.26 1.29 43.37
N SER A 662 -13.95 1.32 43.55
CA SER A 662 -13.31 1.15 44.86
C SER A 662 -13.49 2.33 45.81
N ARG A 663 -13.88 3.53 45.32
CA ARG A 663 -14.22 4.70 46.14
C ARG A 663 -15.68 4.76 46.52
N SER A 664 -16.54 3.97 45.88
CA SER A 664 -17.97 3.89 46.14
C SER A 664 -18.37 2.70 47.04
N LEU A 665 -17.39 1.86 47.39
CA LEU A 665 -17.45 0.81 48.42
C LEU A 665 -16.67 1.28 49.66
#